data_7f72f9743c7ef72b0927da59fbc81239
#
_entry.id   7f72f9743c7ef72b0927da59fbc81239
#
_cell.length_a   1.000
_cell.length_b   1.000
_cell.length_c   1.000
_cell.angle_alpha   90.00
_cell.angle_beta   90.00
_cell.angle_gamma   90.00
#
_symmetry.space_group_name_H-M   'P 1'
#
loop_
_entity.id
_entity.type
_entity.pdbx_description
1 polymer ?
#
loop_
_entity_poly.entity_id
_entity_poly.type
_entity_poly.pdbx_seq_one_letter_code
_entity_poly.pdbx_strand_id
1 'polypeptide(L)'
;MQGSDDQKRRTPPKWPDKFLGWFCHEDHLEILRGDVYELYDERIETMKKWKADLYFIFDILALCRPFAFKKKSQNSTQIAMFKNYFKITYRNFIKQKIYSALNISGLAIGLACSILIFIYISDELSYDKFHSKSDRIYRVLEKFESEGVGEHSASLPFPTGPALKNDFERQVAHSVRFFNFQSPSLALANKAAEKGFNESNIFFADSTFFDVFDFDLLTGNKETALDEPNSILITKSMVKKYFVDEDPIGKTLELQGSQNLMVTGVLEDAPKNAHFTFDFIVSFSTLKNNFGGRYPTTWYWNPCWTYIVLEENITAEDFSSQFPDFVQKYFPDFIKDDIVLQLQPIEDIHLTSKLDYEIAANSDMKNVYIFGMVAVFVLIIAAINFINLSTARANKRAKEVGVRKSLGSGRSQLINQFIFESILLTFTSLIIGVAIVLLILPAFNELTEKSVPFAILLEPIFLFGLLGAGLIIGLLSGFYPAFVLSSFKTVSVLKSGHLKTNGMNFRRVLVIAQFSISIMLIIGTFIVLKQLNFLQNKDAGFDNENVVMVPVIRSPMGQHYENFKTTAMQSTHIISMTAVEEIVGSKFQVGNYQFEGMDQSKPYPRFNVRHDFISTMNIPLAAGRAYDQSVQTDDSLALIVNETFVKSMGWNNPEEAVGKRFIYRRELKGRIVGVVEDYNFASKHYPIAPLVITLNTHPGAFNLFIKYVAVKIEGNQTQAAIADLEEAWRSVLPERPFDFFFLDDRINDSYKSEQKLSDITLIFSGLAILVACLGLFGLATFSVEQRTKEIGVRKVLGISTSQIMLLLSKEFMLLIGLAFVVAIPLAYYLLTQWLDGFAFRIDIEVWPFIIAGFLTFFISSVTVALHAFKASYINPVETLKCE
;
A
#
# COMPACT_ATOMS: atom_id res chain seq x y z
N MET A 1 -21.18 79.66 -1.82
CA MET A 1 -20.74 78.27 -1.65
C MET A 1 -21.85 77.27 -1.31
N GLN A 2 -22.99 77.38 -2.01
CA GLN A 2 -24.13 76.43 -1.81
C GLN A 2 -24.48 75.63 -3.05
N GLY A 3 -23.76 75.77 -4.17
CA GLY A 3 -24.11 75.10 -5.43
C GLY A 3 -23.33 73.73 -5.69
N SER A 4 -22.29 73.38 -4.92
CA SER A 4 -21.46 72.17 -5.20
C SER A 4 -21.87 70.96 -4.43
N ASP A 5 -22.61 71.10 -3.34
CA ASP A 5 -23.03 69.90 -2.49
C ASP A 5 -24.37 69.34 -3.02
N ASP A 6 -25.17 70.06 -3.69
CA ASP A 6 -26.46 69.63 -4.30
C ASP A 6 -26.23 68.77 -5.56
N GLN A 7 -25.19 69.07 -6.34
CA GLN A 7 -24.83 68.24 -7.51
C GLN A 7 -24.26 66.87 -7.14
N LYS A 8 -23.54 66.73 -6.01
CA LYS A 8 -23.07 65.45 -5.50
C LYS A 8 -24.18 64.58 -4.90
N ARG A 9 -25.28 65.18 -4.48
CA ARG A 9 -26.46 64.46 -3.95
C ARG A 9 -27.32 63.85 -5.04
N ARG A 10 -27.21 64.23 -6.30
CA ARG A 10 -28.06 63.79 -7.43
C ARG A 10 -27.42 62.76 -8.37
N THR A 11 -26.22 62.30 -8.12
CA THR A 11 -25.59 61.32 -9.02
C THR A 11 -25.86 59.86 -8.60
N PRO A 12 -26.18 58.95 -9.55
CA PRO A 12 -26.38 57.53 -9.28
C PRO A 12 -25.08 56.81 -8.93
N PRO A 13 -25.17 55.60 -8.35
CA PRO A 13 -23.98 54.83 -8.04
C PRO A 13 -23.19 54.44 -9.30
N LYS A 14 -21.86 54.64 -9.28
CA LYS A 14 -20.98 54.46 -10.46
C LYS A 14 -20.77 52.99 -10.86
N TRP A 15 -20.93 52.02 -9.94
CA TRP A 15 -20.65 50.63 -10.26
C TRP A 15 -21.72 50.00 -11.18
N PRO A 16 -23.03 50.22 -11.02
CA PRO A 16 -24.03 49.71 -11.95
C PRO A 16 -23.90 50.32 -13.37
N ASP A 17 -23.54 51.57 -13.46
CA ASP A 17 -23.26 52.21 -14.73
C ASP A 17 -22.05 51.59 -15.46
N LYS A 18 -20.95 51.28 -14.73
CA LYS A 18 -19.84 50.52 -15.26
C LYS A 18 -20.24 49.10 -15.67
N PHE A 19 -21.12 48.45 -14.92
CA PHE A 19 -21.65 47.18 -15.23
C PHE A 19 -22.51 47.19 -16.52
N LEU A 20 -23.36 48.20 -16.68
CA LEU A 20 -24.13 48.46 -17.93
C LEU A 20 -23.19 48.60 -19.14
N GLY A 21 -22.10 49.38 -19.02
CA GLY A 21 -21.09 49.55 -20.07
C GLY A 21 -20.28 48.28 -20.38
N TRP A 22 -20.17 47.39 -19.41
CA TRP A 22 -19.45 46.11 -19.59
C TRP A 22 -20.28 45.06 -20.38
N PHE A 23 -21.58 44.95 -20.12
CA PHE A 23 -22.39 43.91 -20.77
C PHE A 23 -23.15 44.40 -22.02
N CYS A 24 -23.48 45.70 -22.13
CA CYS A 24 -24.31 46.26 -23.19
C CYS A 24 -23.53 46.50 -24.50
N HIS A 25 -24.21 46.28 -25.65
CA HIS A 25 -23.63 46.58 -26.97
C HIS A 25 -23.47 48.10 -27.17
N GLU A 26 -22.41 48.53 -27.84
CA GLU A 26 -22.08 49.97 -28.00
C GLU A 26 -23.21 50.73 -28.68
N ASP A 27 -23.90 50.17 -29.69
CA ASP A 27 -25.00 50.80 -30.43
C ASP A 27 -26.23 51.07 -29.56
N HIS A 28 -26.42 50.34 -28.46
CA HIS A 28 -27.56 50.49 -27.55
C HIS A 28 -27.20 51.15 -26.23
N LEU A 29 -25.90 51.25 -25.92
CA LEU A 29 -25.42 51.69 -24.62
C LEU A 29 -25.86 53.13 -24.31
N GLU A 30 -25.73 54.06 -25.27
CA GLU A 30 -26.10 55.47 -25.07
C GLU A 30 -27.59 55.66 -24.86
N ILE A 31 -28.42 54.96 -25.64
CA ILE A 31 -29.88 54.99 -25.50
C ILE A 31 -30.33 54.41 -24.17
N LEU A 32 -29.93 53.24 -23.85
CA LEU A 32 -30.31 52.54 -22.59
C LEU A 32 -29.76 53.28 -21.35
N ARG A 33 -28.59 53.90 -21.45
CA ARG A 33 -28.00 54.68 -20.40
C ARG A 33 -28.84 56.00 -20.21
N GLY A 34 -29.25 56.62 -21.28
CA GLY A 34 -30.14 57.82 -21.26
C GLY A 34 -31.46 57.53 -20.52
N ASP A 35 -32.13 56.49 -20.92
CA ASP A 35 -33.39 56.01 -20.30
C ASP A 35 -33.31 55.76 -18.81
N VAL A 36 -32.24 55.03 -18.37
CA VAL A 36 -32.09 54.69 -16.94
C VAL A 36 -31.69 55.91 -16.11
N TYR A 37 -30.92 56.89 -16.68
CA TYR A 37 -30.58 58.13 -16.03
C TYR A 37 -31.78 59.02 -15.88
N GLU A 38 -32.62 59.17 -16.93
CA GLU A 38 -33.87 59.91 -16.89
C GLU A 38 -34.82 59.36 -15.81
N LEU A 39 -35.05 58.08 -15.75
CA LEU A 39 -35.82 57.44 -14.70
C LEU A 39 -35.23 57.68 -13.30
N TYR A 40 -33.92 57.72 -13.17
CA TYR A 40 -33.26 57.99 -11.90
C TYR A 40 -33.48 59.42 -11.46
N ASP A 41 -33.37 60.43 -12.39
CA ASP A 41 -33.57 61.85 -12.10
C ASP A 41 -35.01 62.09 -11.69
N GLU A 42 -35.99 61.47 -12.34
CA GLU A 42 -37.39 61.55 -11.97
C GLU A 42 -37.69 61.01 -10.58
N ARG A 43 -37.04 59.89 -10.23
CA ARG A 43 -37.24 59.19 -8.90
C ARG A 43 -36.53 59.95 -7.78
N ILE A 44 -35.39 60.57 -8.00
CA ILE A 44 -34.65 61.29 -6.96
C ILE A 44 -35.40 62.55 -6.52
N GLU A 45 -36.31 63.07 -7.35
CA GLU A 45 -37.18 64.21 -7.00
C GLU A 45 -38.35 63.77 -6.11
N THR A 46 -38.82 62.52 -6.22
CA THR A 46 -40.03 62.01 -5.56
C THR A 46 -39.75 61.11 -4.35
N MET A 47 -38.53 60.57 -4.24
CA MET A 47 -38.20 59.61 -3.15
C MET A 47 -36.81 59.84 -2.54
N LYS A 48 -36.54 59.15 -1.39
CA LYS A 48 -35.22 59.25 -0.72
C LYS A 48 -34.13 58.58 -1.59
N LYS A 49 -32.93 59.18 -1.62
CA LYS A 49 -31.80 58.79 -2.48
C LYS A 49 -31.49 57.27 -2.45
N TRP A 50 -31.44 56.67 -1.25
CA TRP A 50 -31.15 55.23 -1.15
C TRP A 50 -32.17 54.34 -1.91
N LYS A 51 -33.43 54.76 -1.96
CA LYS A 51 -34.45 54.06 -2.74
C LYS A 51 -34.27 54.30 -4.26
N ALA A 52 -33.96 55.51 -4.66
CA ALA A 52 -33.64 55.81 -6.06
C ALA A 52 -32.38 55.02 -6.54
N ASP A 53 -31.33 54.93 -5.68
CA ASP A 53 -30.14 54.14 -5.97
C ASP A 53 -30.45 52.63 -6.11
N LEU A 54 -31.35 52.10 -5.26
CA LEU A 54 -31.78 50.73 -5.34
C LEU A 54 -32.59 50.43 -6.60
N TYR A 55 -33.51 51.33 -6.96
CA TYR A 55 -34.26 51.19 -8.21
C TYR A 55 -33.37 51.32 -9.45
N PHE A 56 -32.36 52.18 -9.43
CA PHE A 56 -31.39 52.33 -10.49
C PHE A 56 -30.62 51.01 -10.72
N ILE A 57 -30.22 50.31 -9.62
CA ILE A 57 -29.61 48.99 -9.71
C ILE A 57 -30.57 47.97 -10.32
N PHE A 58 -31.83 47.97 -9.89
CA PHE A 58 -32.84 47.04 -10.42
C PHE A 58 -33.14 47.32 -11.90
N ASP A 59 -33.20 48.58 -12.35
CA ASP A 59 -33.41 48.94 -13.74
C ASP A 59 -32.26 48.46 -14.64
N ILE A 60 -31.04 48.63 -14.20
CA ILE A 60 -29.87 48.11 -14.90
C ILE A 60 -29.89 46.57 -14.94
N LEU A 61 -30.23 45.88 -13.84
CA LEU A 61 -30.38 44.42 -13.83
C LEU A 61 -31.55 43.96 -14.72
N ALA A 62 -32.65 44.72 -14.80
CA ALA A 62 -33.78 44.41 -15.65
C ALA A 62 -33.46 44.57 -17.16
N LEU A 63 -32.42 45.36 -17.48
CA LEU A 63 -31.90 45.50 -18.84
C LEU A 63 -31.00 44.33 -19.27
N CYS A 64 -30.63 43.41 -18.35
CA CYS A 64 -29.93 42.16 -18.66
C CYS A 64 -30.83 41.17 -19.42
N ARG A 65 -31.33 41.60 -20.58
CA ARG A 65 -32.12 40.79 -21.52
C ARG A 65 -31.27 40.40 -22.73
N PRO A 66 -31.61 39.28 -23.42
CA PRO A 66 -30.81 38.76 -24.54
C PRO A 66 -30.46 39.79 -25.64
N PHE A 67 -31.30 40.82 -25.85
CA PHE A 67 -31.07 41.84 -26.86
C PHE A 67 -30.02 42.90 -26.47
N ALA A 68 -29.79 43.08 -25.14
CA ALA A 68 -28.86 44.10 -24.64
C ALA A 68 -27.42 43.59 -24.55
N PHE A 69 -27.25 42.25 -24.55
CA PHE A 69 -25.88 41.68 -24.44
C PHE A 69 -25.02 42.00 -25.67
N LYS A 70 -23.78 42.38 -25.42
CA LYS A 70 -22.74 42.37 -26.43
C LYS A 70 -22.72 40.99 -27.06
N LYS A 71 -23.33 40.82 -28.24
CA LYS A 71 -23.10 39.63 -29.07
C LYS A 71 -21.62 39.69 -29.44
N LYS A 72 -20.78 39.01 -28.69
CA LYS A 72 -19.43 38.69 -29.11
C LYS A 72 -19.58 37.91 -30.41
N SER A 73 -19.39 38.53 -31.57
CA SER A 73 -19.25 37.82 -32.85
C SER A 73 -18.07 36.84 -32.84
N GLN A 74 -17.33 36.76 -31.75
CA GLN A 74 -16.25 35.78 -31.48
C GLN A 74 -16.74 34.35 -31.26
N ASN A 75 -17.97 34.07 -30.81
CA ASN A 75 -18.39 32.69 -30.54
C ASN A 75 -18.52 31.85 -31.82
N SER A 76 -19.00 32.40 -32.91
CA SER A 76 -19.05 31.67 -34.21
C SER A 76 -17.65 31.40 -34.78
N THR A 77 -16.73 32.36 -34.59
CA THR A 77 -15.33 32.23 -35.04
C THR A 77 -14.54 31.26 -34.15
N GLN A 78 -14.79 31.27 -32.85
CA GLN A 78 -14.14 30.33 -31.93
C GLN A 78 -14.59 28.89 -32.17
N ILE A 79 -15.89 28.64 -32.28
CA ILE A 79 -16.43 27.31 -32.61
C ILE A 79 -15.93 26.83 -33.99
N ALA A 80 -15.86 27.67 -34.97
CA ALA A 80 -15.30 27.36 -36.28
C ALA A 80 -13.79 27.06 -36.20
N MET A 81 -13.04 27.77 -35.35
CA MET A 81 -11.62 27.48 -35.09
C MET A 81 -11.42 26.14 -34.40
N PHE A 82 -12.20 25.80 -33.36
CA PHE A 82 -12.14 24.50 -32.70
C PHE A 82 -12.43 23.33 -33.66
N LYS A 83 -13.51 23.49 -34.49
CA LYS A 83 -13.86 22.50 -35.51
C LYS A 83 -12.75 22.33 -36.56
N ASN A 84 -12.05 23.42 -36.91
CA ASN A 84 -10.89 23.37 -37.78
C ASN A 84 -9.67 22.70 -37.14
N TYR A 85 -9.38 23.01 -35.85
CA TYR A 85 -8.31 22.36 -35.14
C TYR A 85 -8.55 20.85 -35.05
N PHE A 86 -9.77 20.39 -34.70
CA PHE A 86 -10.14 18.99 -34.68
C PHE A 86 -9.92 18.30 -36.05
N LYS A 87 -10.41 18.95 -37.17
CA LYS A 87 -10.25 18.40 -38.50
C LYS A 87 -8.80 18.29 -38.96
N ILE A 88 -7.97 19.28 -38.59
CA ILE A 88 -6.52 19.24 -38.89
C ILE A 88 -5.84 18.15 -38.07
N THR A 89 -6.12 18.06 -36.79
CA THR A 89 -5.53 17.03 -35.90
C THR A 89 -5.90 15.63 -36.38
N TYR A 90 -7.17 15.37 -36.70
CA TYR A 90 -7.63 14.08 -37.21
C TYR A 90 -6.94 13.70 -38.55
N ARG A 91 -6.79 14.66 -39.45
CA ARG A 91 -6.05 14.43 -40.72
C ARG A 91 -4.57 14.12 -40.47
N ASN A 92 -3.96 14.79 -39.48
CA ASN A 92 -2.59 14.54 -39.09
C ASN A 92 -2.41 13.13 -38.50
N PHE A 93 -3.39 12.63 -37.74
CA PHE A 93 -3.40 11.26 -37.23
C PHE A 93 -3.32 10.22 -38.35
N ILE A 94 -4.19 10.36 -39.34
CA ILE A 94 -4.28 9.38 -40.43
C ILE A 94 -3.05 9.45 -41.37
N LYS A 95 -2.51 10.65 -41.61
CA LYS A 95 -1.32 10.82 -42.43
C LYS A 95 -0.03 10.34 -41.78
N GLN A 96 0.05 10.36 -40.48
CA GLN A 96 1.27 10.11 -39.71
C GLN A 96 1.12 8.91 -38.77
N LYS A 97 0.71 7.76 -39.32
CA LYS A 97 0.33 6.55 -38.54
C LYS A 97 1.36 6.12 -37.50
N ILE A 98 2.64 5.97 -37.89
CA ILE A 98 3.70 5.49 -36.99
C ILE A 98 3.93 6.45 -35.84
N TYR A 99 3.99 7.76 -36.10
CA TYR A 99 4.20 8.77 -35.06
C TYR A 99 3.02 8.83 -34.07
N SER A 100 1.81 8.82 -34.59
CA SER A 100 0.62 8.86 -33.74
C SER A 100 0.51 7.59 -32.91
N ALA A 101 0.78 6.43 -33.50
CA ALA A 101 0.80 5.14 -32.81
C ALA A 101 1.83 5.11 -31.66
N LEU A 102 3.08 5.55 -31.91
CA LEU A 102 4.12 5.58 -30.88
C LEU A 102 3.81 6.53 -29.73
N ASN A 103 3.28 7.72 -30.03
CA ASN A 103 2.89 8.66 -28.98
C ASN A 103 1.67 8.17 -28.18
N ILE A 104 0.66 7.69 -28.87
CA ILE A 104 -0.56 7.19 -28.23
C ILE A 104 -0.25 5.94 -27.40
N SER A 105 0.49 4.96 -27.93
CA SER A 105 0.82 3.74 -27.18
C SER A 105 1.73 4.02 -25.97
N GLY A 106 2.78 4.82 -26.15
CA GLY A 106 3.68 5.17 -25.04
C GLY A 106 2.96 5.93 -23.92
N LEU A 107 2.08 6.88 -24.27
CA LEU A 107 1.31 7.64 -23.30
C LEU A 107 0.17 6.79 -22.69
N ALA A 108 -0.49 5.92 -23.48
CA ALA A 108 -1.54 5.04 -22.99
C ALA A 108 -1.01 4.01 -21.98
N ILE A 109 0.15 3.42 -22.25
CA ILE A 109 0.80 2.50 -21.30
C ILE A 109 1.19 3.24 -20.02
N GLY A 110 1.83 4.42 -20.12
CA GLY A 110 2.20 5.23 -18.97
C GLY A 110 1.00 5.64 -18.12
N LEU A 111 -0.10 6.06 -18.77
CA LEU A 111 -1.35 6.39 -18.09
C LEU A 111 -1.99 5.16 -17.44
N ALA A 112 -2.05 4.02 -18.15
CA ALA A 112 -2.60 2.78 -17.61
C ALA A 112 -1.85 2.32 -16.36
N CYS A 113 -0.51 2.31 -16.40
CA CYS A 113 0.33 2.00 -15.23
C CYS A 113 0.01 2.93 -14.05
N SER A 114 -0.03 4.23 -14.31
CA SER A 114 -0.28 5.20 -13.24
C SER A 114 -1.69 5.11 -12.68
N ILE A 115 -2.68 4.78 -13.51
CA ILE A 115 -4.07 4.53 -13.06
C ILE A 115 -4.11 3.29 -12.16
N LEU A 116 -3.47 2.18 -12.53
CA LEU A 116 -3.42 0.96 -11.71
C LEU A 116 -2.75 1.23 -10.36
N ILE A 117 -1.62 1.94 -10.35
CA ILE A 117 -0.94 2.32 -9.11
C ILE A 117 -1.83 3.25 -8.27
N PHE A 118 -2.51 4.20 -8.90
CA PHE A 118 -3.40 5.11 -8.18
C PHE A 118 -4.61 4.38 -7.58
N ILE A 119 -5.16 3.39 -8.28
CA ILE A 119 -6.22 2.50 -7.77
C ILE A 119 -5.70 1.77 -6.53
N TYR A 120 -4.50 1.18 -6.59
CA TYR A 120 -3.87 0.50 -5.46
C TYR A 120 -3.69 1.44 -4.27
N ILE A 121 -3.10 2.62 -4.49
CA ILE A 121 -2.89 3.64 -3.45
C ILE A 121 -4.23 4.09 -2.84
N SER A 122 -5.25 4.30 -3.67
CA SER A 122 -6.57 4.71 -3.20
C SER A 122 -7.22 3.65 -2.32
N ASP A 123 -7.06 2.38 -2.67
CA ASP A 123 -7.53 1.25 -1.86
C ASP A 123 -6.76 1.17 -0.53
N GLU A 124 -5.42 1.24 -0.54
CA GLU A 124 -4.59 1.27 0.68
C GLU A 124 -4.94 2.44 1.63
N LEU A 125 -5.29 3.60 1.09
CA LEU A 125 -5.70 4.78 1.85
C LEU A 125 -7.18 4.79 2.24
N SER A 126 -7.96 3.81 1.79
CA SER A 126 -9.41 3.73 2.06
C SER A 126 -9.75 2.84 3.25
N TYR A 127 -8.74 2.20 3.87
CA TYR A 127 -8.98 1.28 4.98
C TYR A 127 -9.75 1.93 6.11
N ASP A 128 -10.78 1.23 6.57
CA ASP A 128 -11.68 1.58 7.68
C ASP A 128 -12.49 2.89 7.51
N LYS A 129 -12.35 3.61 6.39
CA LYS A 129 -13.09 4.85 6.13
C LYS A 129 -14.57 4.64 5.82
N PHE A 130 -15.01 3.39 5.66
CA PHE A 130 -16.42 3.06 5.47
C PHE A 130 -17.23 3.16 6.77
N HIS A 131 -16.57 3.22 7.93
CA HIS A 131 -17.23 3.46 9.20
C HIS A 131 -17.65 4.92 9.32
N SER A 132 -18.92 5.17 9.64
CA SER A 132 -19.51 6.52 9.75
C SER A 132 -18.87 7.39 10.84
N LYS A 133 -18.23 6.75 11.81
CA LYS A 133 -17.55 7.37 12.95
C LYS A 133 -16.02 7.18 12.88
N SER A 134 -15.46 6.87 11.70
CA SER A 134 -14.03 6.53 11.55
C SER A 134 -13.10 7.61 12.13
N ASP A 135 -13.48 8.88 12.04
CA ASP A 135 -12.79 10.03 12.60
C ASP A 135 -12.74 10.08 14.14
N ARG A 136 -13.62 9.31 14.82
CA ARG A 136 -13.77 9.26 16.27
C ARG A 136 -13.55 7.88 16.88
N ILE A 137 -13.31 6.86 16.06
CA ILE A 137 -12.96 5.51 16.53
C ILE A 137 -11.46 5.45 16.76
N TYR A 138 -11.08 5.04 17.95
CA TYR A 138 -9.68 4.85 18.34
C TYR A 138 -9.47 3.46 18.91
N ARG A 139 -8.39 2.82 18.51
CA ARG A 139 -7.85 1.65 19.21
C ARG A 139 -7.00 2.15 20.37
N VAL A 140 -7.19 1.56 21.55
CA VAL A 140 -6.35 1.83 22.71
C VAL A 140 -5.19 0.87 22.72
N LEU A 141 -3.98 1.38 22.93
CA LEU A 141 -2.72 0.67 22.89
C LEU A 141 -2.04 0.70 24.24
N GLU A 142 -1.20 -0.29 24.51
CA GLU A 142 -0.33 -0.32 25.68
C GLU A 142 1.14 -0.33 25.23
N LYS A 143 1.91 0.61 25.71
CA LYS A 143 3.35 0.59 25.65
C LYS A 143 3.88 0.25 27.02
N PHE A 144 4.53 -0.89 27.13
CA PHE A 144 5.32 -1.29 28.30
C PHE A 144 6.79 -1.08 27.95
N GLU A 145 7.56 -0.39 28.78
CA GLU A 145 8.99 -0.17 28.57
C GLU A 145 9.71 -0.13 29.91
N SER A 146 10.50 -1.17 30.19
CA SER A 146 11.32 -1.29 31.38
C SER A 146 12.74 -1.66 31.01
N GLU A 147 13.70 -0.78 31.31
CA GLU A 147 15.16 -0.99 31.16
C GLU A 147 15.62 -1.56 29.79
N GLY A 148 14.99 -1.08 28.68
CA GLY A 148 15.38 -1.47 27.32
C GLY A 148 14.74 -2.76 26.81
N VAL A 149 13.85 -3.36 27.59
CA VAL A 149 12.92 -4.40 27.12
C VAL A 149 11.53 -3.78 27.07
N GLY A 150 10.94 -3.70 25.91
CA GLY A 150 9.64 -3.08 25.71
C GLY A 150 8.72 -3.98 24.90
N GLU A 151 7.44 -3.87 25.18
CA GLU A 151 6.34 -4.43 24.40
C GLU A 151 5.41 -3.27 24.00
N HIS A 152 5.16 -3.16 22.69
CA HIS A 152 4.17 -2.23 22.19
C HIS A 152 2.97 -3.03 21.73
N SER A 153 1.98 -3.17 22.61
CA SER A 153 0.85 -4.06 22.38
C SER A 153 -0.35 -3.36 21.77
N ALA A 154 -0.87 -3.96 20.69
CA ALA A 154 -2.16 -3.60 20.12
C ALA A 154 -3.35 -4.11 20.96
N SER A 155 -3.09 -4.96 21.94
CA SER A 155 -4.10 -5.56 22.83
C SER A 155 -3.91 -5.14 24.29
N LEU A 156 -4.97 -5.27 25.08
CA LEU A 156 -5.12 -4.73 26.43
C LEU A 156 -5.73 -5.76 27.39
N PRO A 157 -5.65 -5.53 28.71
CA PRO A 157 -6.32 -6.35 29.70
C PRO A 157 -7.86 -6.34 29.57
N PHE A 158 -8.50 -7.44 29.97
CA PHE A 158 -9.97 -7.58 29.95
C PHE A 158 -10.75 -6.42 30.55
N PRO A 159 -10.34 -5.83 31.70
CA PRO A 159 -11.12 -4.77 32.37
C PRO A 159 -11.04 -3.41 31.67
N THR A 160 -10.08 -3.18 30.76
CA THR A 160 -9.74 -1.84 30.25
C THR A 160 -10.93 -1.15 29.57
N GLY A 161 -11.57 -1.80 28.60
CA GLY A 161 -12.72 -1.20 27.88
C GLY A 161 -13.85 -0.74 28.79
N PRO A 162 -14.40 -1.64 29.63
CA PRO A 162 -15.42 -1.28 30.62
C PRO A 162 -14.96 -0.19 31.60
N ALA A 163 -13.71 -0.23 32.08
CA ALA A 163 -13.20 0.79 33.02
C ALA A 163 -13.09 2.16 32.35
N LEU A 164 -12.61 2.24 31.11
CA LEU A 164 -12.59 3.48 30.32
C LEU A 164 -14.00 4.05 30.15
N LYS A 165 -14.98 3.21 29.77
CA LYS A 165 -16.36 3.66 29.62
C LYS A 165 -16.96 4.15 30.93
N ASN A 166 -16.69 3.49 32.06
CA ASN A 166 -17.22 3.86 33.37
C ASN A 166 -16.58 5.14 33.93
N ASP A 167 -15.26 5.27 33.83
CA ASP A 167 -14.57 6.44 34.39
C ASP A 167 -14.78 7.70 33.55
N PHE A 168 -14.95 7.52 32.22
CA PHE A 168 -15.05 8.60 31.24
C PHE A 168 -16.39 8.58 30.48
N GLU A 169 -17.51 8.30 31.16
CA GLU A 169 -18.84 8.15 30.58
C GLU A 169 -19.25 9.30 29.65
N ARG A 170 -18.83 10.55 29.99
CA ARG A 170 -19.14 11.76 29.19
C ARG A 170 -18.20 12.01 28.02
N GLN A 171 -17.11 11.26 27.89
CA GLN A 171 -16.09 11.45 26.86
C GLN A 171 -16.02 10.25 25.90
N VAL A 172 -16.32 9.05 26.41
CA VAL A 172 -16.37 7.81 25.64
C VAL A 172 -17.82 7.46 25.37
N ALA A 173 -18.26 7.59 24.12
CA ALA A 173 -19.62 7.23 23.71
C ALA A 173 -19.84 5.71 23.82
N HIS A 174 -18.97 4.93 23.20
CA HIS A 174 -19.03 3.47 23.18
C HIS A 174 -17.63 2.87 23.36
N SER A 175 -17.55 1.64 23.87
CA SER A 175 -16.36 0.83 23.86
C SER A 175 -16.70 -0.60 23.45
N VAL A 176 -15.80 -1.26 22.74
CA VAL A 176 -15.94 -2.66 22.32
C VAL A 176 -14.60 -3.36 22.47
N ARG A 177 -14.65 -4.59 22.98
CA ARG A 177 -13.49 -5.48 23.06
C ARG A 177 -13.64 -6.61 22.06
N PHE A 178 -12.52 -7.02 21.48
CA PHE A 178 -12.38 -8.26 20.72
C PHE A 178 -11.45 -9.22 21.43
N PHE A 179 -11.75 -10.50 21.30
CA PHE A 179 -10.96 -11.59 21.86
C PHE A 179 -11.03 -12.82 20.94
N ASN A 180 -9.93 -13.51 20.72
CA ASN A 180 -9.90 -14.73 19.90
C ASN A 180 -9.03 -15.86 20.49
N PHE A 181 -8.77 -15.88 21.81
CA PHE A 181 -7.85 -16.78 22.48
C PHE A 181 -6.39 -16.69 21.98
N GLN A 182 -6.06 -15.76 21.11
CA GLN A 182 -4.80 -15.73 20.35
C GLN A 182 -4.51 -17.11 19.71
N SER A 183 -5.59 -17.78 19.28
CA SER A 183 -5.54 -19.11 18.69
C SER A 183 -5.44 -19.02 17.18
N PRO A 184 -4.59 -19.86 16.55
CA PRO A 184 -4.49 -19.90 15.09
C PRO A 184 -5.78 -20.37 14.44
N SER A 185 -6.50 -21.27 15.09
CA SER A 185 -7.81 -21.76 14.65
C SER A 185 -8.61 -22.36 15.80
N LEU A 186 -9.92 -22.41 15.65
CA LEU A 186 -10.85 -23.05 16.57
C LEU A 186 -11.73 -24.02 15.79
N ALA A 187 -11.94 -25.24 16.30
CA ALA A 187 -12.82 -26.21 15.67
C ALA A 187 -14.27 -25.78 15.83
N LEU A 188 -15.00 -25.65 14.72
CA LEU A 188 -16.41 -25.32 14.66
C LEU A 188 -17.16 -26.37 13.83
N ALA A 189 -18.25 -26.92 14.35
CA ALA A 189 -19.00 -27.96 13.68
C ALA A 189 -20.50 -27.68 13.63
N ASN A 190 -21.12 -28.01 12.50
CA ASN A 190 -22.55 -28.21 12.38
C ASN A 190 -22.84 -29.72 12.45
N LYS A 191 -23.15 -30.24 13.64
CA LYS A 191 -23.40 -31.66 13.86
C LYS A 191 -24.61 -32.18 13.05
N ALA A 192 -25.62 -31.36 12.86
CA ALA A 192 -26.79 -31.72 12.08
C ALA A 192 -26.46 -31.96 10.60
N ALA A 193 -25.49 -31.28 10.06
CA ALA A 193 -25.04 -31.42 8.68
C ALA A 193 -23.76 -32.28 8.55
N GLU A 194 -23.26 -32.85 9.64
CA GLU A 194 -21.98 -33.60 9.72
C GLU A 194 -20.80 -32.85 9.15
N LYS A 195 -20.76 -31.51 9.32
CA LYS A 195 -19.70 -30.61 8.84
C LYS A 195 -18.91 -30.05 10.01
N GLY A 196 -17.62 -30.20 9.98
CA GLY A 196 -16.70 -29.57 10.95
C GLY A 196 -15.42 -29.09 10.30
N PHE A 197 -14.99 -27.86 10.67
CA PHE A 197 -13.78 -27.22 10.14
C PHE A 197 -13.03 -26.52 11.26
N ASN A 198 -11.74 -26.31 11.05
CA ASN A 198 -10.94 -25.42 11.87
C ASN A 198 -11.00 -24.00 11.24
N GLU A 199 -11.51 -23.03 11.99
CA GLU A 199 -11.73 -21.65 11.55
C GLU A 199 -10.79 -20.70 12.28
N SER A 200 -10.14 -19.80 11.55
CA SER A 200 -9.15 -18.86 12.10
C SER A 200 -9.75 -17.51 12.49
N ASN A 201 -10.84 -17.10 11.84
CA ASN A 201 -11.42 -15.76 11.97
C ASN A 201 -12.65 -15.75 12.88
N ILE A 202 -12.54 -16.38 14.05
CA ILE A 202 -13.57 -16.37 15.09
C ILE A 202 -13.19 -15.35 16.15
N PHE A 203 -14.02 -14.32 16.35
CA PHE A 203 -13.83 -13.31 17.38
C PHE A 203 -15.01 -13.30 18.36
N PHE A 204 -14.69 -13.09 19.63
CA PHE A 204 -15.68 -12.75 20.64
C PHE A 204 -15.72 -11.23 20.77
N ALA A 205 -16.91 -10.64 20.67
CA ALA A 205 -17.08 -9.19 20.73
C ALA A 205 -18.18 -8.80 21.73
N ASP A 206 -18.02 -7.66 22.39
CA ASP A 206 -19.05 -7.06 23.23
C ASP A 206 -20.31 -6.74 22.41
N SER A 207 -21.49 -6.69 23.07
CA SER A 207 -22.77 -6.38 22.42
C SER A 207 -22.80 -5.00 21.74
N THR A 208 -21.89 -4.10 22.16
CA THR A 208 -21.67 -2.77 21.54
C THR A 208 -20.97 -2.81 20.18
N PHE A 209 -20.75 -3.98 19.60
CA PHE A 209 -20.07 -4.16 18.29
C PHE A 209 -20.63 -3.25 17.20
N PHE A 210 -21.97 -3.23 17.05
CA PHE A 210 -22.64 -2.41 16.04
C PHE A 210 -22.75 -0.93 16.42
N ASP A 211 -22.50 -0.56 17.68
CA ASP A 211 -22.42 0.84 18.09
C ASP A 211 -21.09 1.50 17.68
N VAL A 212 -20.06 0.67 17.50
CA VAL A 212 -18.72 1.11 17.12
C VAL A 212 -18.47 0.93 15.62
N PHE A 213 -18.85 -0.21 15.04
CA PHE A 213 -18.52 -0.58 13.65
C PHE A 213 -19.76 -0.70 12.77
N ASP A 214 -19.66 -0.18 11.55
CA ASP A 214 -20.75 -0.19 10.56
C ASP A 214 -20.61 -1.39 9.60
N PHE A 215 -20.60 -2.62 10.15
CA PHE A 215 -20.72 -3.81 9.33
C PHE A 215 -22.19 -4.12 9.03
N ASP A 216 -22.46 -4.60 7.80
CA ASP A 216 -23.82 -4.83 7.34
C ASP A 216 -24.39 -6.16 7.86
N LEU A 217 -25.45 -6.08 8.65
CA LEU A 217 -26.23 -7.22 9.09
C LEU A 217 -27.37 -7.48 8.09
N LEU A 218 -27.29 -8.62 7.38
CA LEU A 218 -28.28 -9.02 6.37
C LEU A 218 -29.57 -9.56 7.01
N THR A 219 -29.42 -10.31 8.10
CA THR A 219 -30.55 -10.91 8.82
C THR A 219 -30.25 -10.91 10.32
N GLY A 220 -31.23 -10.61 11.15
CA GLY A 220 -31.07 -10.47 12.61
C GLY A 220 -31.36 -9.06 13.09
N ASN A 221 -31.14 -8.79 14.38
CA ASN A 221 -31.31 -7.47 14.97
C ASN A 221 -30.00 -7.00 15.58
N LYS A 222 -29.46 -5.86 15.11
CA LYS A 222 -28.20 -5.27 15.59
C LYS A 222 -28.16 -5.03 17.09
N GLU A 223 -29.28 -4.67 17.71
CA GLU A 223 -29.35 -4.34 19.12
C GLU A 223 -29.25 -5.56 20.05
N THR A 224 -29.71 -6.74 19.58
CA THR A 224 -29.83 -7.94 20.44
C THR A 224 -28.98 -9.13 19.97
N ALA A 225 -28.36 -9.04 18.82
CA ALA A 225 -27.68 -10.20 18.20
C ALA A 225 -26.51 -10.77 19.03
N LEU A 226 -25.88 -9.95 19.89
CA LEU A 226 -24.73 -10.33 20.74
C LEU A 226 -24.99 -10.15 22.24
N ASP A 227 -26.22 -9.90 22.68
CA ASP A 227 -26.52 -9.68 24.10
C ASP A 227 -26.45 -10.97 24.91
N GLU A 228 -27.04 -12.02 24.39
CA GLU A 228 -27.12 -13.27 25.11
C GLU A 228 -25.84 -14.12 24.96
N PRO A 229 -25.41 -14.81 26.01
CA PRO A 229 -24.30 -15.76 25.91
C PRO A 229 -24.63 -16.87 24.93
N ASN A 230 -23.59 -17.38 24.28
CA ASN A 230 -23.69 -18.41 23.22
C ASN A 230 -24.40 -17.96 21.94
N SER A 231 -24.54 -16.65 21.70
CA SER A 231 -24.96 -16.10 20.42
C SER A 231 -23.78 -16.00 19.45
N ILE A 232 -24.01 -16.32 18.18
CA ILE A 232 -23.02 -16.20 17.11
C ILE A 232 -23.60 -15.56 15.87
N LEU A 233 -22.88 -14.57 15.32
CA LEU A 233 -23.10 -14.03 13.99
C LEU A 233 -22.17 -14.75 13.02
N ILE A 234 -22.67 -15.01 11.82
CA ILE A 234 -21.90 -15.69 10.78
C ILE A 234 -21.94 -14.88 9.48
N THR A 235 -20.86 -14.89 8.69
CA THR A 235 -20.86 -14.22 7.40
C THR A 235 -21.61 -15.02 6.34
N LYS A 236 -22.02 -14.34 5.28
CA LYS A 236 -22.71 -14.92 4.13
C LYS A 236 -21.95 -16.08 3.48
N SER A 237 -20.62 -15.97 3.40
CA SER A 237 -19.77 -17.04 2.91
C SER A 237 -19.82 -18.27 3.82
N MET A 238 -19.85 -18.07 5.14
CA MET A 238 -19.93 -19.14 6.12
C MET A 238 -21.33 -19.80 6.15
N VAL A 239 -22.40 -19.04 5.88
CA VAL A 239 -23.73 -19.64 5.65
C VAL A 239 -23.67 -20.71 4.56
N LYS A 240 -23.07 -20.37 3.41
CA LYS A 240 -22.89 -21.33 2.30
C LYS A 240 -22.05 -22.55 2.68
N LYS A 241 -20.99 -22.33 3.49
CA LYS A 241 -20.07 -23.38 3.91
C LYS A 241 -20.74 -24.40 4.85
N TYR A 242 -21.46 -23.91 5.86
CA TYR A 242 -22.02 -24.72 6.94
C TYR A 242 -23.46 -25.16 6.73
N PHE A 243 -24.29 -24.34 6.08
CA PHE A 243 -25.76 -24.56 5.96
C PHE A 243 -26.22 -24.77 4.52
N VAL A 244 -25.35 -24.55 3.52
CA VAL A 244 -25.64 -24.65 2.08
C VAL A 244 -26.78 -23.66 1.69
N ASP A 245 -28.00 -24.14 1.60
CA ASP A 245 -29.21 -23.37 1.22
C ASP A 245 -30.24 -23.24 2.36
N GLU A 246 -29.89 -23.71 3.56
CA GLU A 246 -30.79 -23.65 4.71
C GLU A 246 -30.69 -22.32 5.46
N ASP A 247 -31.80 -21.82 5.99
CA ASP A 247 -31.79 -20.67 6.89
C ASP A 247 -31.01 -21.03 8.17
N PRO A 248 -29.92 -20.28 8.48
CA PRO A 248 -29.07 -20.57 9.62
C PRO A 248 -29.63 -20.02 10.95
N ILE A 249 -30.61 -19.08 10.93
CA ILE A 249 -31.13 -18.41 12.14
C ILE A 249 -31.75 -19.41 13.10
N GLY A 250 -31.36 -19.33 14.37
CA GLY A 250 -31.82 -20.22 15.43
C GLY A 250 -31.19 -21.61 15.42
N LYS A 251 -30.37 -21.96 14.42
CA LYS A 251 -29.59 -23.21 14.42
C LYS A 251 -28.34 -23.10 15.25
N THR A 252 -27.75 -24.22 15.62
CA THR A 252 -26.57 -24.26 16.48
C THR A 252 -25.32 -24.72 15.75
N LEU A 253 -24.20 -24.09 16.10
CA LEU A 253 -22.84 -24.50 15.77
C LEU A 253 -22.13 -24.91 17.07
N GLU A 254 -21.39 -25.99 17.06
CA GLU A 254 -20.61 -26.45 18.19
C GLU A 254 -19.17 -25.99 18.11
N LEU A 255 -18.76 -25.18 19.09
CA LEU A 255 -17.40 -24.70 19.21
C LEU A 255 -16.57 -25.65 20.10
N GLN A 256 -15.42 -26.08 19.58
CA GLN A 256 -14.43 -26.89 20.29
C GLN A 256 -14.99 -28.22 20.87
N GLY A 257 -16.06 -28.79 20.30
CA GLY A 257 -16.65 -30.05 20.74
C GLY A 257 -17.42 -29.98 22.06
N SER A 258 -17.65 -28.79 22.62
CA SER A 258 -18.21 -28.63 23.97
C SER A 258 -19.20 -27.49 24.13
N GLN A 259 -19.20 -26.51 23.26
CA GLN A 259 -20.01 -25.30 23.44
C GLN A 259 -20.92 -25.09 22.24
N ASN A 260 -22.24 -25.14 22.47
CA ASN A 260 -23.24 -24.90 21.44
C ASN A 260 -23.50 -23.39 21.32
N LEU A 261 -23.30 -22.83 20.14
CA LEU A 261 -23.53 -21.44 19.80
C LEU A 261 -24.78 -21.33 18.89
N MET A 262 -25.73 -20.50 19.23
CA MET A 262 -26.94 -20.26 18.44
C MET A 262 -26.70 -19.12 17.45
N VAL A 263 -27.01 -19.37 16.17
CA VAL A 263 -26.91 -18.34 15.12
C VAL A 263 -28.04 -17.31 15.32
N THR A 264 -27.66 -16.07 15.60
CA THR A 264 -28.56 -14.95 15.86
C THR A 264 -28.62 -13.92 14.73
N GLY A 265 -27.69 -13.99 13.77
CA GLY A 265 -27.69 -13.11 12.62
C GLY A 265 -26.71 -13.52 11.54
N VAL A 266 -26.93 -12.97 10.35
CA VAL A 266 -26.04 -13.14 9.18
C VAL A 266 -25.48 -11.79 8.77
N LEU A 267 -24.17 -11.72 8.70
CA LEU A 267 -23.43 -10.54 8.24
C LEU A 267 -23.07 -10.66 6.74
N GLU A 268 -22.95 -9.53 6.06
CA GLU A 268 -22.22 -9.52 4.78
C GLU A 268 -20.74 -9.82 5.08
N ASP A 269 -20.03 -10.37 4.10
CA ASP A 269 -18.59 -10.62 4.25
C ASP A 269 -17.85 -9.30 4.53
N ALA A 270 -16.89 -9.31 5.46
CA ALA A 270 -16.16 -8.10 5.80
C ALA A 270 -15.46 -7.48 4.58
N PRO A 271 -15.53 -6.16 4.39
CA PRO A 271 -14.82 -5.48 3.31
C PRO A 271 -13.32 -5.78 3.37
N LYS A 272 -12.68 -5.98 2.22
CA LYS A 272 -11.23 -6.24 2.17
C LYS A 272 -10.36 -5.05 2.58
N ASN A 273 -10.93 -3.84 2.61
CA ASN A 273 -10.30 -2.63 3.12
C ASN A 273 -10.67 -2.33 4.58
N ALA A 274 -10.91 -3.35 5.37
CA ALA A 274 -10.94 -3.30 6.82
C ALA A 274 -9.60 -3.80 7.40
N HIS A 275 -9.11 -3.18 8.48
CA HIS A 275 -7.86 -3.60 9.13
C HIS A 275 -7.94 -4.98 9.78
N PHE A 276 -9.14 -5.52 9.97
CA PHE A 276 -9.38 -6.90 10.37
C PHE A 276 -10.59 -7.49 9.62
N THR A 277 -10.55 -8.80 9.40
CA THR A 277 -11.66 -9.54 8.81
C THR A 277 -12.12 -10.62 9.79
N PHE A 278 -13.37 -11.01 9.69
CA PHE A 278 -13.98 -12.05 10.51
C PHE A 278 -14.88 -12.92 9.65
N ASP A 279 -15.02 -14.18 10.07
CA ASP A 279 -15.99 -15.13 9.55
C ASP A 279 -17.13 -15.34 10.56
N PHE A 280 -16.80 -15.22 11.84
CA PHE A 280 -17.73 -15.41 12.95
C PHE A 280 -17.50 -14.37 14.05
N ILE A 281 -18.57 -13.82 14.59
CA ILE A 281 -18.57 -12.98 15.80
C ILE A 281 -19.43 -13.66 16.86
N VAL A 282 -18.81 -14.04 17.97
CA VAL A 282 -19.47 -14.66 19.13
C VAL A 282 -19.68 -13.62 20.21
N SER A 283 -20.81 -13.68 20.91
CA SER A 283 -21.02 -12.80 22.05
C SER A 283 -19.92 -12.92 23.09
N PHE A 284 -19.34 -11.79 23.51
CA PHE A 284 -18.29 -11.74 24.52
C PHE A 284 -18.75 -12.30 25.87
N SER A 285 -20.05 -12.21 26.18
CA SER A 285 -20.65 -12.76 27.38
C SER A 285 -20.47 -14.27 27.52
N THR A 286 -20.30 -14.97 26.41
CA THR A 286 -20.00 -16.40 26.31
C THR A 286 -18.71 -16.79 27.04
N LEU A 287 -17.71 -15.89 27.02
CA LEU A 287 -16.40 -16.11 27.65
C LEU A 287 -16.48 -16.30 29.18
N LYS A 288 -17.54 -15.83 29.84
CA LYS A 288 -17.73 -16.08 31.28
C LYS A 288 -17.69 -17.57 31.59
N ASN A 289 -18.27 -18.39 30.72
CA ASN A 289 -18.29 -19.85 30.91
C ASN A 289 -16.88 -20.44 30.84
N ASN A 290 -16.00 -19.86 30.01
CA ASN A 290 -14.60 -20.31 29.87
C ASN A 290 -13.73 -19.89 31.05
N PHE A 291 -14.13 -18.90 31.81
CA PHE A 291 -13.38 -18.34 32.95
C PHE A 291 -14.08 -18.52 34.32
N GLY A 292 -14.86 -19.58 34.45
CA GLY A 292 -15.47 -19.92 35.77
C GLY A 292 -16.59 -18.97 36.22
N GLY A 293 -17.37 -18.43 35.28
CA GLY A 293 -18.55 -17.61 35.53
C GLY A 293 -18.29 -16.08 35.61
N ARG A 294 -17.03 -15.63 35.49
CA ARG A 294 -16.66 -14.21 35.52
C ARG A 294 -15.47 -13.92 34.60
N TYR A 295 -15.34 -12.69 34.16
CA TYR A 295 -14.16 -12.29 33.40
C TYR A 295 -12.90 -12.21 34.25
N PRO A 296 -11.73 -12.42 33.64
CA PRO A 296 -10.46 -12.09 34.30
C PRO A 296 -10.41 -10.62 34.73
N THR A 297 -9.92 -10.38 35.93
CA THR A 297 -9.80 -9.03 36.53
C THR A 297 -8.35 -8.55 36.60
N THR A 298 -7.43 -9.30 35.98
CA THR A 298 -6.01 -8.95 35.93
C THR A 298 -5.73 -7.81 34.96
N TRP A 299 -4.82 -6.91 35.34
CA TRP A 299 -4.37 -5.77 34.57
C TRP A 299 -2.97 -5.94 33.96
N TYR A 300 -2.47 -7.16 33.84
CA TYR A 300 -1.14 -7.50 33.28
C TYR A 300 -1.20 -8.63 32.24
N TRP A 301 -2.40 -9.00 31.79
CA TRP A 301 -2.61 -9.94 30.68
C TRP A 301 -3.44 -9.25 29.62
N ASN A 302 -2.86 -9.08 28.44
CA ASN A 302 -3.34 -8.26 27.32
C ASN A 302 -3.94 -9.11 26.17
N PRO A 303 -5.09 -9.79 26.35
CA PRO A 303 -5.65 -10.63 25.29
C PRO A 303 -6.71 -9.94 24.42
N CYS A 304 -7.12 -8.71 24.73
CA CYS A 304 -8.27 -8.05 24.11
C CYS A 304 -7.83 -6.83 23.29
N TRP A 305 -8.24 -6.78 22.04
CA TRP A 305 -8.21 -5.53 21.28
C TRP A 305 -9.38 -4.67 21.71
N THR A 306 -9.09 -3.45 22.15
CA THR A 306 -10.10 -2.54 22.71
C THR A 306 -10.22 -1.30 21.84
N TYR A 307 -11.43 -1.04 21.36
CA TYR A 307 -11.76 0.16 20.59
C TYR A 307 -12.75 1.03 21.36
N ILE A 308 -12.59 2.33 21.23
CA ILE A 308 -13.48 3.33 21.82
C ILE A 308 -13.94 4.32 20.77
N VAL A 309 -15.15 4.84 20.95
CA VAL A 309 -15.67 5.98 20.20
C VAL A 309 -15.67 7.18 21.12
N LEU A 310 -14.96 8.23 20.76
CA LEU A 310 -14.99 9.49 21.51
C LEU A 310 -16.23 10.31 21.14
N GLU A 311 -16.74 11.09 22.09
CA GLU A 311 -17.81 12.06 21.85
C GLU A 311 -17.35 13.17 20.90
N GLU A 312 -18.29 13.81 20.17
CA GLU A 312 -18.00 14.74 19.06
C GLU A 312 -17.09 15.93 19.41
N ASN A 313 -17.05 16.33 20.68
CA ASN A 313 -16.30 17.52 21.12
C ASN A 313 -15.02 17.17 21.88
N ILE A 314 -14.60 15.91 21.88
CA ILE A 314 -13.43 15.43 22.62
C ILE A 314 -12.31 15.12 21.63
N THR A 315 -11.15 15.75 21.82
CA THR A 315 -9.95 15.44 21.04
C THR A 315 -9.21 14.25 21.64
N ALA A 316 -8.49 13.50 20.78
CA ALA A 316 -7.68 12.38 21.25
C ALA A 316 -6.58 12.83 22.23
N GLU A 317 -6.01 14.03 22.02
CA GLU A 317 -4.98 14.59 22.89
C GLU A 317 -5.54 14.92 24.27
N ASP A 318 -6.69 15.58 24.35
CA ASP A 318 -7.33 15.92 25.64
C ASP A 318 -7.70 14.65 26.43
N PHE A 319 -8.23 13.64 25.73
CA PHE A 319 -8.60 12.38 26.37
C PHE A 319 -7.37 11.58 26.82
N SER A 320 -6.35 11.45 25.99
CA SER A 320 -5.13 10.69 26.35
C SER A 320 -4.32 11.33 27.47
N SER A 321 -4.46 12.64 27.71
CA SER A 321 -3.84 13.33 28.85
C SER A 321 -4.26 12.78 30.20
N GLN A 322 -5.38 12.07 30.28
CA GLN A 322 -5.95 11.46 31.49
C GLN A 322 -5.47 10.02 31.74
N PHE A 323 -4.78 9.41 30.77
CA PHE A 323 -4.29 8.03 30.87
C PHE A 323 -3.29 7.79 32.00
N PRO A 324 -2.36 8.71 32.35
CA PRO A 324 -1.47 8.49 33.48
C PRO A 324 -2.25 8.26 34.81
N ASP A 325 -3.28 9.05 35.10
CA ASP A 325 -4.11 8.89 36.28
C ASP A 325 -4.92 7.58 36.27
N PHE A 326 -5.41 7.18 35.08
CA PHE A 326 -6.09 5.91 34.87
C PHE A 326 -5.16 4.73 35.12
N VAL A 327 -3.92 4.77 34.60
CA VAL A 327 -2.91 3.73 34.84
C VAL A 327 -2.57 3.63 36.32
N GLN A 328 -2.32 4.76 36.99
CA GLN A 328 -2.03 4.77 38.42
C GLN A 328 -3.20 4.22 39.28
N LYS A 329 -4.43 4.36 38.82
CA LYS A 329 -5.63 3.85 39.52
C LYS A 329 -5.80 2.34 39.41
N TYR A 330 -5.51 1.76 38.23
CA TYR A 330 -5.93 0.40 37.91
C TYR A 330 -4.79 -0.61 37.81
N PHE A 331 -3.62 -0.19 37.35
CA PHE A 331 -2.51 -1.10 37.10
C PHE A 331 -1.76 -1.44 38.41
N PRO A 332 -1.25 -2.67 38.52
CA PRO A 332 -0.48 -3.09 39.69
C PRO A 332 0.78 -2.24 39.92
N ASP A 333 1.16 -2.02 41.17
CA ASP A 333 2.32 -1.21 41.57
C ASP A 333 3.65 -1.65 40.96
N PHE A 334 3.77 -2.91 40.57
CA PHE A 334 5.02 -3.47 40.02
C PHE A 334 5.19 -3.22 38.52
N ILE A 335 4.17 -2.63 37.79
CA ILE A 335 4.24 -2.33 36.34
C ILE A 335 3.70 -0.96 35.99
N LYS A 336 2.92 -0.30 36.86
CA LYS A 336 2.18 0.92 36.51
C LYS A 336 3.08 2.08 36.06
N ASP A 337 4.32 2.14 36.57
CA ASP A 337 5.25 3.22 36.23
C ASP A 337 5.93 2.99 34.84
N ASP A 338 5.87 1.76 34.33
CA ASP A 338 6.42 1.34 33.05
C ASP A 338 5.35 1.27 31.93
N ILE A 339 4.06 1.52 32.28
CA ILE A 339 2.93 1.44 31.34
C ILE A 339 2.53 2.82 30.83
N VAL A 340 2.39 2.94 29.53
CA VAL A 340 1.81 4.12 28.87
C VAL A 340 0.70 3.67 27.92
N LEU A 341 -0.52 4.17 28.17
CA LEU A 341 -1.63 3.97 27.24
C LEU A 341 -1.61 5.04 26.15
N GLN A 342 -1.98 4.67 24.96
CA GLN A 342 -2.01 5.54 23.77
C GLN A 342 -3.29 5.31 22.96
N LEU A 343 -3.70 6.31 22.18
CA LEU A 343 -4.78 6.21 21.20
C LEU A 343 -4.21 6.14 19.78
N GLN A 344 -4.76 5.24 18.99
CA GLN A 344 -4.47 5.14 17.58
C GLN A 344 -5.76 5.28 16.78
N PRO A 345 -5.88 6.29 15.88
CA PRO A 345 -7.02 6.39 14.99
C PRO A 345 -7.20 5.10 14.17
N ILE A 346 -8.43 4.66 13.96
CA ILE A 346 -8.72 3.44 13.22
C ILE A 346 -8.18 3.50 11.78
N GLU A 347 -8.26 4.66 11.14
CA GLU A 347 -7.79 4.89 9.76
C GLU A 347 -6.27 4.76 9.63
N ASP A 348 -5.51 4.90 10.72
CA ASP A 348 -4.05 4.83 10.72
C ASP A 348 -3.52 3.40 10.96
N ILE A 349 -4.36 2.46 11.43
CA ILE A 349 -3.92 1.12 11.83
C ILE A 349 -3.23 0.42 10.65
N HIS A 350 -3.90 0.35 9.52
CA HIS A 350 -3.43 -0.43 8.36
C HIS A 350 -2.05 0.00 7.84
N LEU A 351 -1.75 1.29 7.80
CA LEU A 351 -0.53 1.82 7.16
C LEU A 351 0.57 2.24 8.13
N THR A 352 0.26 2.42 9.41
CA THR A 352 1.24 2.96 10.36
C THR A 352 1.55 2.03 11.52
N SER A 353 0.66 1.07 11.81
CA SER A 353 0.82 0.22 12.98
C SER A 353 1.83 -0.91 12.76
N LYS A 354 2.78 -1.01 13.71
CA LYS A 354 3.82 -2.05 13.77
C LYS A 354 3.94 -2.56 15.21
N LEU A 355 2.80 -2.97 15.76
CA LEU A 355 2.69 -3.33 17.16
C LEU A 355 2.74 -4.84 17.35
N ASP A 356 3.08 -5.25 18.57
CA ASP A 356 2.92 -6.63 18.99
C ASP A 356 1.42 -6.97 19.11
N TYR A 357 1.08 -8.22 18.86
CA TYR A 357 -0.30 -8.73 18.93
C TYR A 357 -1.29 -8.00 18.01
N GLU A 358 -0.87 -7.57 16.85
CA GLU A 358 -1.79 -7.06 15.83
C GLU A 358 -2.88 -8.09 15.51
N ILE A 359 -4.10 -7.61 15.29
CA ILE A 359 -5.26 -8.47 14.95
C ILE A 359 -5.11 -9.13 13.58
N ALA A 360 -4.49 -8.42 12.64
CA ALA A 360 -4.14 -8.89 11.31
C ALA A 360 -2.82 -8.25 10.85
N ALA A 361 -2.26 -8.76 9.75
CA ALA A 361 -1.06 -8.19 9.16
C ALA A 361 -1.36 -6.82 8.52
N ASN A 362 -0.54 -5.83 8.87
CA ASN A 362 -0.64 -4.46 8.36
C ASN A 362 0.28 -4.22 7.16
N SER A 363 0.02 -3.13 6.43
CA SER A 363 0.88 -2.60 5.37
C SER A 363 1.83 -1.51 5.94
N ASP A 364 2.57 -0.84 5.06
CA ASP A 364 3.46 0.26 5.45
C ASP A 364 3.23 1.49 4.55
N MET A 365 3.04 2.66 5.14
CA MET A 365 2.92 3.93 4.43
C MET A 365 4.11 4.18 3.48
N LYS A 366 5.30 3.65 3.79
CA LYS A 366 6.46 3.72 2.90
C LYS A 366 6.19 3.09 1.54
N ASN A 367 5.42 1.99 1.50
CA ASN A 367 5.06 1.32 0.24
C ASN A 367 4.17 2.22 -0.62
N VAL A 368 3.22 2.93 0.00
CA VAL A 368 2.35 3.91 -0.67
C VAL A 368 3.19 5.02 -1.31
N TYR A 369 4.18 5.56 -0.57
CA TYR A 369 5.10 6.57 -1.13
C TYR A 369 5.96 6.03 -2.27
N ILE A 370 6.49 4.82 -2.15
CA ILE A 370 7.30 4.19 -3.21
C ILE A 370 6.46 4.01 -4.47
N PHE A 371 5.26 3.46 -4.36
CA PHE A 371 4.37 3.28 -5.50
C PHE A 371 3.93 4.61 -6.11
N GLY A 372 3.61 5.61 -5.28
CA GLY A 372 3.31 6.97 -5.74
C GLY A 372 4.46 7.58 -6.55
N MET A 373 5.69 7.41 -6.07
CA MET A 373 6.90 7.87 -6.78
C MET A 373 7.08 7.13 -8.12
N VAL A 374 6.86 5.82 -8.15
CA VAL A 374 6.91 5.02 -9.39
C VAL A 374 5.87 5.50 -10.39
N ALA A 375 4.61 5.74 -9.95
CA ALA A 375 3.56 6.27 -10.82
C ALA A 375 3.94 7.61 -11.45
N VAL A 376 4.47 8.55 -10.64
CA VAL A 376 4.94 9.85 -11.11
C VAL A 376 6.10 9.68 -12.09
N PHE A 377 7.06 8.81 -11.83
CA PHE A 377 8.18 8.55 -12.73
C PHE A 377 7.74 7.99 -14.08
N VAL A 378 6.81 7.05 -14.08
CA VAL A 378 6.25 6.48 -15.32
C VAL A 378 5.52 7.56 -16.13
N LEU A 379 4.73 8.43 -15.48
CA LEU A 379 4.09 9.56 -16.15
C LEU A 379 5.10 10.56 -16.72
N ILE A 380 6.14 10.88 -15.98
CA ILE A 380 7.22 11.77 -16.43
C ILE A 380 7.92 11.16 -17.66
N ILE A 381 8.26 9.87 -17.63
CA ILE A 381 8.86 9.18 -18.78
C ILE A 381 7.93 9.25 -20.01
N ALA A 382 6.64 8.99 -19.83
CA ALA A 382 5.65 9.05 -20.92
C ALA A 382 5.50 10.47 -21.48
N ALA A 383 5.44 11.49 -20.62
CA ALA A 383 5.38 12.90 -21.03
C ALA A 383 6.66 13.35 -21.75
N ILE A 384 7.83 12.99 -21.22
CA ILE A 384 9.15 13.26 -21.87
C ILE A 384 9.20 12.61 -23.24
N ASN A 385 8.74 11.37 -23.35
CA ASN A 385 8.68 10.67 -24.62
C ASN A 385 7.84 11.44 -25.65
N PHE A 386 6.64 11.88 -25.26
CA PHE A 386 5.78 12.71 -26.10
C PHE A 386 6.46 14.01 -26.54
N ILE A 387 7.09 14.75 -25.59
CA ILE A 387 7.81 16.01 -25.87
C ILE A 387 8.95 15.75 -26.85
N ASN A 388 9.74 14.70 -26.63
CA ASN A 388 10.86 14.35 -27.48
C ASN A 388 10.44 14.06 -28.91
N LEU A 389 9.39 13.23 -29.10
CA LEU A 389 8.88 12.88 -30.41
C LEU A 389 8.22 14.07 -31.13
N SER A 390 7.47 14.90 -30.39
CA SER A 390 6.84 16.12 -30.93
C SER A 390 7.89 17.14 -31.38
N THR A 391 8.94 17.32 -30.56
CA THR A 391 10.02 18.29 -30.86
C THR A 391 10.92 17.79 -31.98
N ALA A 392 11.17 16.49 -32.10
CA ALA A 392 11.96 15.91 -33.18
C ALA A 392 11.38 16.27 -34.57
N ARG A 393 10.05 16.35 -34.69
CA ARG A 393 9.36 16.72 -35.92
C ARG A 393 9.23 18.22 -36.18
N ALA A 394 9.70 19.04 -35.25
CA ALA A 394 9.61 20.50 -35.41
C ALA A 394 10.14 21.01 -36.74
N ASN A 395 11.21 20.44 -37.27
CA ASN A 395 11.80 20.84 -38.55
C ASN A 395 10.89 20.54 -39.77
N LYS A 396 10.21 19.38 -39.80
CA LYS A 396 9.23 19.06 -40.85
C LYS A 396 8.00 19.99 -40.78
N ARG A 397 7.56 20.34 -39.59
CA ARG A 397 6.44 21.28 -39.37
C ARG A 397 6.82 22.75 -39.53
N ALA A 398 8.10 23.09 -39.45
CA ALA A 398 8.56 24.47 -39.60
C ALA A 398 8.13 25.06 -40.94
N LYS A 399 8.21 24.29 -42.04
CA LYS A 399 7.72 24.75 -43.37
C LYS A 399 6.22 25.06 -43.37
N GLU A 400 5.40 24.17 -42.75
CA GLU A 400 3.94 24.39 -42.61
C GLU A 400 3.64 25.64 -41.76
N VAL A 401 4.32 25.81 -40.64
CA VAL A 401 4.20 26.99 -39.77
C VAL A 401 4.65 28.26 -40.51
N GLY A 402 5.74 28.20 -41.27
CA GLY A 402 6.23 29.31 -42.13
C GLY A 402 5.20 29.78 -43.12
N VAL A 403 4.59 28.85 -43.87
CA VAL A 403 3.53 29.15 -44.85
C VAL A 403 2.32 29.76 -44.16
N ARG A 404 1.86 29.19 -43.00
CA ARG A 404 0.71 29.75 -42.26
C ARG A 404 0.98 31.17 -41.72
N LYS A 405 2.18 31.42 -41.25
CA LYS A 405 2.59 32.75 -40.80
C LYS A 405 2.65 33.76 -41.97
N SER A 406 3.13 33.33 -43.15
CA SER A 406 3.12 34.19 -44.34
C SER A 406 1.69 34.49 -44.85
N LEU A 407 0.71 33.62 -44.52
CA LEU A 407 -0.71 33.79 -44.77
C LEU A 407 -1.45 34.54 -43.64
N GLY A 408 -0.75 35.13 -42.66
CA GLY A 408 -1.32 35.98 -41.62
C GLY A 408 -1.69 35.29 -40.29
N SER A 409 -1.34 34.01 -40.07
CA SER A 409 -1.62 33.33 -38.79
C SER A 409 -0.81 33.91 -37.65
N GLY A 410 -1.49 34.38 -36.61
CA GLY A 410 -0.87 34.87 -35.37
C GLY A 410 -0.18 33.79 -34.55
N ARG A 411 0.86 34.17 -33.75
CA ARG A 411 1.63 33.27 -32.89
C ARG A 411 0.72 32.54 -31.88
N SER A 412 -0.23 33.24 -31.25
CA SER A 412 -1.18 32.67 -30.29
C SER A 412 -2.06 31.60 -30.92
N GLN A 413 -2.52 31.77 -32.15
CA GLN A 413 -3.33 30.78 -32.86
C GLN A 413 -2.58 29.47 -33.11
N LEU A 414 -1.28 29.58 -33.45
CA LEU A 414 -0.42 28.40 -33.62
C LEU A 414 -0.15 27.70 -32.27
N ILE A 415 0.12 28.42 -31.18
CA ILE A 415 0.29 27.86 -29.86
C ILE A 415 -0.97 27.08 -29.45
N ASN A 416 -2.14 27.72 -29.55
CA ASN A 416 -3.42 27.10 -29.19
C ASN A 416 -3.70 25.85 -30.05
N GLN A 417 -3.35 25.88 -31.32
CA GLN A 417 -3.50 24.68 -32.18
C GLN A 417 -2.63 23.53 -31.73
N PHE A 418 -1.33 23.74 -31.42
CA PHE A 418 -0.43 22.69 -30.98
C PHE A 418 -0.80 22.16 -29.59
N ILE A 419 -1.21 23.02 -28.67
CA ILE A 419 -1.72 22.63 -27.36
C ILE A 419 -2.98 21.77 -27.52
N PHE A 420 -3.92 22.18 -28.37
CA PHE A 420 -5.14 21.42 -28.65
C PHE A 420 -4.83 20.04 -29.24
N GLU A 421 -3.86 19.95 -30.16
CA GLU A 421 -3.39 18.70 -30.76
C GLU A 421 -2.84 17.76 -29.66
N SER A 422 -2.03 18.30 -28.74
CA SER A 422 -1.45 17.52 -27.64
C SER A 422 -2.52 17.04 -26.67
N ILE A 423 -3.47 17.88 -26.30
CA ILE A 423 -4.60 17.53 -25.44
C ILE A 423 -5.43 16.41 -26.09
N LEU A 424 -5.75 16.52 -27.38
CA LEU A 424 -6.53 15.51 -28.07
C LEU A 424 -5.81 14.15 -28.13
N LEU A 425 -4.50 14.17 -28.38
CA LEU A 425 -3.66 12.96 -28.34
C LEU A 425 -3.65 12.34 -26.93
N THR A 426 -3.51 13.15 -25.89
CA THR A 426 -3.51 12.68 -24.50
C THR A 426 -4.86 12.08 -24.10
N PHE A 427 -5.98 12.71 -24.48
CA PHE A 427 -7.31 12.14 -24.20
C PHE A 427 -7.57 10.86 -24.99
N THR A 428 -7.08 10.75 -26.23
CA THR A 428 -7.13 9.49 -26.99
C THR A 428 -6.32 8.40 -26.28
N SER A 429 -5.13 8.76 -25.79
CA SER A 429 -4.27 7.84 -25.01
C SER A 429 -4.92 7.46 -23.67
N LEU A 430 -5.61 8.40 -23.01
CA LEU A 430 -6.33 8.15 -21.77
C LEU A 430 -7.47 7.14 -21.98
N ILE A 431 -8.26 7.29 -23.03
CA ILE A 431 -9.33 6.32 -23.36
C ILE A 431 -8.76 4.92 -23.59
N ILE A 432 -7.66 4.83 -24.34
CA ILE A 432 -6.97 3.55 -24.58
C ILE A 432 -6.35 3.03 -23.27
N GLY A 433 -5.75 3.91 -22.46
CA GLY A 433 -5.20 3.57 -21.15
C GLY A 433 -6.26 3.00 -20.22
N VAL A 434 -7.43 3.62 -20.12
CA VAL A 434 -8.58 3.10 -19.35
C VAL A 434 -9.03 1.74 -19.89
N ALA A 435 -9.09 1.56 -21.22
CA ALA A 435 -9.41 0.26 -21.80
C ALA A 435 -8.38 -0.83 -21.44
N ILE A 436 -7.09 -0.49 -21.41
CA ILE A 436 -6.03 -1.38 -20.94
C ILE A 436 -6.22 -1.72 -19.46
N VAL A 437 -6.53 -0.73 -18.61
CA VAL A 437 -6.81 -0.94 -17.18
C VAL A 437 -7.99 -1.90 -16.99
N LEU A 438 -9.09 -1.70 -17.71
CA LEU A 438 -10.27 -2.59 -17.62
C LEU A 438 -9.93 -4.06 -17.98
N LEU A 439 -9.03 -4.27 -18.92
CA LEU A 439 -8.58 -5.61 -19.33
C LEU A 439 -7.65 -6.26 -18.29
N ILE A 440 -6.79 -5.46 -17.65
CA ILE A 440 -5.75 -5.95 -16.73
C ILE A 440 -6.24 -6.00 -15.27
N LEU A 441 -7.26 -5.22 -14.91
CA LEU A 441 -7.72 -5.08 -13.52
C LEU A 441 -8.05 -6.42 -12.82
N PRO A 442 -8.66 -7.45 -13.45
CA PRO A 442 -8.87 -8.73 -12.80
C PRO A 442 -7.55 -9.42 -12.40
N ALA A 443 -6.57 -9.47 -13.30
CA ALA A 443 -5.25 -10.04 -13.02
C ALA A 443 -4.47 -9.19 -12.00
N PHE A 444 -4.65 -7.87 -12.02
CA PHE A 444 -4.06 -6.96 -11.04
C PHE A 444 -4.67 -7.16 -9.64
N ASN A 445 -5.97 -7.35 -9.55
CA ASN A 445 -6.65 -7.68 -8.30
C ASN A 445 -6.15 -9.02 -7.72
N GLU A 446 -5.96 -10.03 -8.56
CA GLU A 446 -5.39 -11.32 -8.15
C GLU A 446 -3.96 -11.17 -7.63
N LEU A 447 -3.09 -10.45 -8.37
CA LEU A 447 -1.70 -10.20 -7.97
C LEU A 447 -1.58 -9.43 -6.65
N THR A 448 -2.46 -8.44 -6.44
CA THR A 448 -2.44 -7.58 -5.25
C THR A 448 -3.32 -8.09 -4.12
N GLU A 449 -4.05 -9.18 -4.33
CA GLU A 449 -5.07 -9.74 -3.41
C GLU A 449 -6.17 -8.73 -3.05
N LYS A 450 -6.39 -7.75 -3.91
CA LYS A 450 -7.44 -6.74 -3.77
C LYS A 450 -8.75 -7.18 -4.45
N SER A 451 -9.82 -6.44 -4.22
CA SER A 451 -11.12 -6.68 -4.88
C SER A 451 -11.73 -5.38 -5.40
N VAL A 452 -10.88 -4.54 -6.01
CA VAL A 452 -11.33 -3.24 -6.52
C VAL A 452 -12.31 -3.43 -7.68
N PRO A 453 -13.55 -2.92 -7.58
CA PRO A 453 -14.55 -3.07 -8.62
C PRO A 453 -14.27 -2.11 -9.79
N PHE A 454 -14.71 -2.49 -11.00
CA PHE A 454 -14.64 -1.61 -12.17
C PHE A 454 -15.36 -0.26 -11.96
N ALA A 455 -16.37 -0.23 -11.10
CA ALA A 455 -17.17 0.95 -10.80
C ALA A 455 -16.35 2.12 -10.24
N ILE A 456 -15.21 1.88 -9.61
CA ILE A 456 -14.33 2.92 -9.08
C ILE A 456 -13.91 3.95 -10.14
N LEU A 457 -13.71 3.51 -11.39
CA LEU A 457 -13.35 4.39 -12.49
C LEU A 457 -14.47 5.36 -12.89
N LEU A 458 -15.72 5.08 -12.49
CA LEU A 458 -16.89 5.91 -12.75
C LEU A 458 -17.24 6.82 -11.57
N GLU A 459 -16.59 6.66 -10.44
CA GLU A 459 -16.77 7.55 -9.30
C GLU A 459 -16.38 8.99 -9.67
N PRO A 460 -17.15 10.01 -9.25
CA PRO A 460 -16.91 11.39 -9.64
C PRO A 460 -15.49 11.88 -9.35
N ILE A 461 -14.93 11.55 -8.19
CA ILE A 461 -13.58 11.94 -7.79
C ILE A 461 -12.54 11.32 -8.73
N PHE A 462 -12.68 10.04 -9.05
CA PHE A 462 -11.80 9.33 -9.97
C PHE A 462 -11.90 9.88 -11.39
N LEU A 463 -13.12 10.06 -11.88
CA LEU A 463 -13.37 10.56 -13.22
C LEU A 463 -12.80 11.98 -13.41
N PHE A 464 -13.08 12.90 -12.48
CA PHE A 464 -12.51 14.25 -12.52
C PHE A 464 -11.00 14.26 -12.35
N GLY A 465 -10.46 13.37 -11.51
CA GLY A 465 -9.02 13.15 -11.37
C GLY A 465 -8.36 12.71 -12.67
N LEU A 466 -8.93 11.72 -13.37
CA LEU A 466 -8.44 11.24 -14.66
C LEU A 466 -8.51 12.33 -15.75
N LEU A 467 -9.62 13.06 -15.84
CA LEU A 467 -9.78 14.16 -16.79
C LEU A 467 -8.79 15.30 -16.47
N GLY A 468 -8.63 15.65 -15.21
CA GLY A 468 -7.65 16.64 -14.74
C GLY A 468 -6.21 16.23 -15.05
N ALA A 469 -5.83 15.00 -14.75
CA ALA A 469 -4.52 14.47 -15.07
C ALA A 469 -4.26 14.46 -16.59
N GLY A 470 -5.23 14.01 -17.39
CA GLY A 470 -5.15 14.06 -18.84
C GLY A 470 -4.96 15.47 -19.37
N LEU A 471 -5.67 16.45 -18.80
CA LEU A 471 -5.53 17.86 -19.17
C LEU A 471 -4.13 18.40 -18.80
N ILE A 472 -3.67 18.14 -17.59
CA ILE A 472 -2.35 18.59 -17.10
C ILE A 472 -1.24 17.99 -17.97
N ILE A 473 -1.27 16.68 -18.21
CA ILE A 473 -0.27 15.99 -19.05
C ILE A 473 -0.32 16.51 -20.48
N GLY A 474 -1.52 16.71 -21.06
CA GLY A 474 -1.68 17.26 -22.40
C GLY A 474 -1.14 18.69 -22.53
N LEU A 475 -1.34 19.53 -21.50
CA LEU A 475 -0.80 20.88 -21.43
C LEU A 475 0.74 20.87 -21.29
N LEU A 476 1.27 20.11 -20.31
CA LEU A 476 2.71 20.03 -20.08
C LEU A 476 3.46 19.48 -21.29
N SER A 477 2.94 18.42 -21.90
CA SER A 477 3.53 17.79 -23.07
C SER A 477 3.44 18.64 -24.33
N GLY A 478 2.38 19.46 -24.44
CA GLY A 478 2.14 20.36 -25.59
C GLY A 478 2.83 21.70 -25.49
N PHE A 479 3.10 22.17 -24.26
CA PHE A 479 3.58 23.54 -24.02
C PHE A 479 4.94 23.80 -24.70
N TYR A 480 5.93 22.98 -24.44
CA TYR A 480 7.27 23.18 -25.00
C TYR A 480 7.30 23.10 -26.54
N PRO A 481 6.73 22.05 -27.20
CA PRO A 481 6.65 22.01 -28.66
C PRO A 481 5.92 23.20 -29.27
N ALA A 482 4.81 23.66 -28.64
CA ALA A 482 4.03 24.79 -29.11
C ALA A 482 4.82 26.10 -29.13
N PHE A 483 5.57 26.37 -28.04
CA PHE A 483 6.41 27.57 -27.95
C PHE A 483 7.60 27.54 -28.91
N VAL A 484 8.28 26.40 -29.05
CA VAL A 484 9.41 26.25 -29.98
C VAL A 484 8.95 26.41 -31.43
N LEU A 485 7.88 25.71 -31.85
CA LEU A 485 7.37 25.78 -33.22
C LEU A 485 6.81 27.15 -33.55
N SER A 486 6.15 27.82 -32.63
CA SER A 486 5.61 29.17 -32.85
C SER A 486 6.67 30.30 -32.92
N SER A 487 7.89 30.05 -32.41
CA SER A 487 8.98 31.02 -32.38
C SER A 487 9.75 31.17 -33.69
N PHE A 488 9.61 30.23 -34.65
CA PHE A 488 10.33 30.25 -35.90
C PHE A 488 10.04 31.50 -36.75
N LYS A 489 11.13 32.14 -37.27
CA LYS A 489 11.06 33.31 -38.17
C LYS A 489 10.77 32.82 -39.60
N THR A 490 9.75 33.36 -40.24
CA THR A 490 9.25 32.96 -41.58
C THR A 490 10.34 32.98 -42.65
N VAL A 491 11.19 34.02 -42.64
CA VAL A 491 12.26 34.18 -43.61
C VAL A 491 13.35 33.10 -43.50
N SER A 492 13.74 32.73 -42.29
CA SER A 492 14.79 31.72 -42.07
C SER A 492 14.33 30.30 -42.43
N VAL A 493 13.02 30.04 -42.30
CA VAL A 493 12.43 28.71 -42.59
C VAL A 493 12.28 28.50 -44.12
N LEU A 494 12.02 29.58 -44.84
CA LEU A 494 11.80 29.50 -46.33
C LEU A 494 13.11 29.60 -47.12
N LYS A 495 14.17 30.28 -46.59
CA LYS A 495 15.44 30.49 -47.30
C LYS A 495 16.55 29.45 -46.96
N SER A 496 16.62 28.94 -45.73
CA SER A 496 17.68 28.00 -45.34
C SER A 496 17.06 26.69 -44.91
N GLY A 497 17.35 25.59 -45.61
CA GLY A 497 16.85 24.25 -45.30
C GLY A 497 17.34 23.67 -43.97
N HIS A 498 18.17 24.38 -43.21
CA HIS A 498 18.73 23.91 -41.92
C HIS A 498 18.59 24.98 -40.84
N LEU A 499 17.72 24.76 -39.88
CA LEU A 499 17.58 25.59 -38.71
C LEU A 499 18.47 25.06 -37.58
N LYS A 500 19.48 25.83 -37.15
CA LYS A 500 20.14 25.60 -35.86
C LYS A 500 19.11 25.94 -34.75
N THR A 501 18.48 24.94 -34.19
CA THR A 501 17.54 25.15 -33.08
C THR A 501 18.27 24.98 -31.73
N ASN A 502 18.14 25.94 -30.83
CA ASN A 502 18.55 25.83 -29.41
C ASN A 502 17.81 24.71 -28.66
N GLY A 503 16.78 24.09 -29.28
CA GLY A 503 16.01 22.99 -28.72
C GLY A 503 16.74 21.66 -28.60
N MET A 504 17.93 21.51 -29.20
CA MET A 504 18.70 20.26 -29.17
C MET A 504 19.27 19.98 -27.78
N ASN A 505 19.66 20.99 -27.02
CA ASN A 505 20.20 20.83 -25.65
C ASN A 505 19.09 20.44 -24.67
N PHE A 506 17.88 21.02 -24.76
CA PHE A 506 16.76 20.66 -23.90
C PHE A 506 16.30 19.21 -24.10
N ARG A 507 16.21 18.76 -25.35
CA ARG A 507 15.90 17.36 -25.67
C ARG A 507 16.92 16.38 -25.08
N ARG A 508 18.22 16.71 -25.13
CA ARG A 508 19.28 15.91 -24.50
C ARG A 508 19.08 15.79 -23.00
N VAL A 509 18.76 16.90 -22.32
CA VAL A 509 18.45 16.90 -20.88
C VAL A 509 17.24 16.01 -20.58
N LEU A 510 16.17 16.09 -21.36
CA LEU A 510 14.99 15.23 -21.20
C LEU A 510 15.32 13.74 -21.39
N VAL A 511 16.15 13.41 -22.38
CA VAL A 511 16.59 12.01 -22.60
C VAL A 511 17.44 11.52 -21.43
N ILE A 512 18.38 12.36 -20.91
CA ILE A 512 19.16 12.01 -19.72
C ILE A 512 18.24 11.78 -18.54
N ALA A 513 17.30 12.67 -18.24
CA ALA A 513 16.34 12.52 -17.15
C ALA A 513 15.51 11.23 -17.29
N GLN A 514 15.00 10.94 -18.49
CA GLN A 514 14.24 9.72 -18.78
C GLN A 514 15.04 8.46 -18.49
N PHE A 515 16.28 8.37 -19.00
CA PHE A 515 17.12 7.20 -18.73
C PHE A 515 17.62 7.14 -17.30
N SER A 516 17.86 8.28 -16.63
CA SER A 516 18.22 8.30 -15.21
C SER A 516 17.11 7.68 -14.36
N ILE A 517 15.86 8.06 -14.60
CA ILE A 517 14.70 7.49 -13.90
C ILE A 517 14.59 5.98 -14.20
N SER A 518 14.72 5.57 -15.47
CA SER A 518 14.64 4.15 -15.84
C SER A 518 15.75 3.33 -15.17
N ILE A 519 16.98 3.85 -15.13
CA ILE A 519 18.12 3.18 -14.48
C ILE A 519 17.87 3.08 -12.96
N MET A 520 17.37 4.13 -12.32
CA MET A 520 17.03 4.10 -10.88
C MET A 520 15.97 3.02 -10.57
N LEU A 521 14.93 2.91 -11.40
CA LEU A 521 13.91 1.89 -11.23
C LEU A 521 14.49 0.47 -11.38
N ILE A 522 15.38 0.26 -12.33
CA ILE A 522 16.06 -1.03 -12.51
C ILE A 522 16.93 -1.36 -11.28
N ILE A 523 17.75 -0.42 -10.84
CA ILE A 523 18.62 -0.60 -9.66
C ILE A 523 17.75 -0.90 -8.43
N GLY A 524 16.69 -0.12 -8.24
CA GLY A 524 15.74 -0.31 -7.14
C GLY A 524 15.14 -1.71 -7.15
N THR A 525 14.66 -2.17 -8.30
CA THR A 525 14.11 -3.52 -8.45
C THR A 525 15.14 -4.60 -8.08
N PHE A 526 16.39 -4.49 -8.57
CA PHE A 526 17.44 -5.46 -8.23
C PHE A 526 17.78 -5.47 -6.73
N ILE A 527 17.85 -4.32 -6.10
CA ILE A 527 18.15 -4.22 -4.66
C ILE A 527 17.00 -4.78 -3.82
N VAL A 528 15.74 -4.45 -4.17
CA VAL A 528 14.56 -4.99 -3.48
C VAL A 528 14.49 -6.52 -3.61
N LEU A 529 14.66 -7.07 -4.81
CA LEU A 529 14.72 -8.52 -5.04
C LEU A 529 15.85 -9.18 -4.25
N LYS A 530 17.04 -8.56 -4.22
CA LYS A 530 18.20 -9.10 -3.50
C LYS A 530 17.97 -9.08 -1.99
N GLN A 531 17.38 -8.02 -1.45
CA GLN A 531 17.04 -7.91 -0.03
C GLN A 531 15.99 -8.95 0.37
N LEU A 532 14.94 -9.13 -0.43
CA LEU A 532 13.92 -10.14 -0.19
C LEU A 532 14.53 -11.56 -0.20
N ASN A 533 15.32 -11.88 -1.24
CA ASN A 533 16.00 -13.16 -1.34
C ASN A 533 16.97 -13.39 -0.17
N PHE A 534 17.64 -12.33 0.28
CA PHE A 534 18.50 -12.40 1.46
C PHE A 534 17.70 -12.73 2.74
N LEU A 535 16.56 -12.06 2.97
CA LEU A 535 15.71 -12.31 4.14
C LEU A 535 15.12 -13.72 4.15
N GLN A 536 14.70 -14.21 2.98
CA GLN A 536 14.16 -15.57 2.83
C GLN A 536 15.23 -16.65 3.02
N ASN A 537 16.40 -16.49 2.41
CA ASN A 537 17.44 -17.53 2.36
C ASN A 537 18.53 -17.38 3.41
N LYS A 538 18.53 -16.29 4.21
CA LYS A 538 19.45 -16.17 5.33
C LYS A 538 19.17 -17.30 6.32
N ASP A 539 20.22 -18.00 6.72
CA ASP A 539 20.15 -19.01 7.76
C ASP A 539 19.41 -18.46 8.99
N ALA A 540 18.35 -19.14 9.37
CA ALA A 540 17.55 -18.76 10.53
C ALA A 540 18.21 -19.19 11.85
N GLY A 541 19.26 -20.02 11.80
CA GLY A 541 19.89 -20.64 12.96
C GLY A 541 19.10 -21.83 13.52
N PHE A 542 18.09 -22.29 12.80
CA PHE A 542 17.31 -23.50 13.09
C PHE A 542 16.78 -24.11 11.79
N ASP A 543 16.50 -25.42 11.84
CA ASP A 543 15.98 -26.15 10.67
C ASP A 543 14.47 -25.99 10.55
N ASN A 544 14.04 -25.28 9.51
CA ASN A 544 12.63 -25.03 9.19
C ASN A 544 12.11 -25.85 8.00
N GLU A 545 12.98 -26.57 7.29
CA GLU A 545 12.58 -27.39 6.15
C GLU A 545 11.84 -28.66 6.61
N ASN A 546 10.80 -29.07 5.88
CA ASN A 546 10.04 -30.29 6.17
C ASN A 546 9.56 -30.39 7.63
N VAL A 547 9.17 -29.27 8.23
CA VAL A 547 8.55 -29.24 9.57
C VAL A 547 7.05 -28.98 9.40
N VAL A 548 6.25 -29.96 9.81
CA VAL A 548 4.79 -29.88 9.82
C VAL A 548 4.33 -29.33 11.17
N MET A 549 3.52 -28.29 11.15
CA MET A 549 2.93 -27.66 12.32
C MET A 549 1.46 -28.05 12.45
N VAL A 550 1.09 -28.70 13.53
CA VAL A 550 -0.29 -29.13 13.83
C VAL A 550 -0.85 -28.24 14.94
N PRO A 551 -1.93 -27.45 14.69
CA PRO A 551 -2.56 -26.60 15.70
C PRO A 551 -3.23 -27.45 16.80
N VAL A 552 -2.87 -27.20 18.07
CA VAL A 552 -3.36 -27.99 19.22
C VAL A 552 -3.92 -27.13 20.36
N ILE A 553 -3.83 -25.84 20.28
CA ILE A 553 -4.28 -24.95 21.36
C ILE A 553 -5.77 -25.15 21.70
N ARG A 554 -6.10 -25.06 23.00
CA ARG A 554 -7.46 -25.27 23.50
C ARG A 554 -8.07 -26.65 23.12
N SER A 555 -7.21 -27.63 22.85
CA SER A 555 -7.61 -29.01 22.67
C SER A 555 -7.21 -29.85 23.90
N PRO A 556 -7.78 -31.01 24.10
CA PRO A 556 -7.32 -31.92 25.18
C PRO A 556 -5.97 -32.61 24.87
N MET A 557 -5.21 -32.09 23.89
CA MET A 557 -3.94 -32.67 23.48
C MET A 557 -2.93 -32.80 24.63
N GLY A 558 -2.96 -31.89 25.61
CA GLY A 558 -2.06 -31.96 26.74
C GLY A 558 -2.12 -33.28 27.53
N GLN A 559 -3.31 -33.89 27.61
CA GLN A 559 -3.49 -35.22 28.21
C GLN A 559 -3.09 -36.36 27.26
N HIS A 560 -3.11 -36.13 25.96
CA HIS A 560 -2.90 -37.14 24.93
C HIS A 560 -1.58 -37.01 24.19
N TYR A 561 -0.79 -36.01 24.48
CA TYR A 561 0.43 -35.68 23.74
C TYR A 561 1.41 -36.84 23.66
N GLU A 562 1.68 -37.51 24.78
CA GLU A 562 2.64 -38.64 24.81
C GLU A 562 2.13 -39.83 23.99
N ASN A 563 0.81 -40.10 24.04
CA ASN A 563 0.20 -41.15 23.20
C ASN A 563 0.26 -40.79 21.72
N PHE A 564 -0.07 -39.52 21.38
CA PHE A 564 0.03 -39.01 20.01
C PHE A 564 1.47 -39.13 19.49
N LYS A 565 2.44 -38.64 20.30
CA LYS A 565 3.86 -38.72 19.95
C LYS A 565 4.30 -40.18 19.75
N THR A 566 3.98 -41.06 20.68
CA THR A 566 4.37 -42.47 20.61
C THR A 566 3.80 -43.18 19.39
N THR A 567 2.53 -42.90 19.04
CA THR A 567 1.89 -43.46 17.86
C THR A 567 2.48 -42.91 16.56
N ALA A 568 2.65 -41.60 16.48
CA ALA A 568 3.23 -40.95 15.30
C ALA A 568 4.68 -41.39 15.04
N MET A 569 5.49 -41.49 16.10
CA MET A 569 6.90 -41.93 16.01
C MET A 569 7.10 -43.42 15.67
N GLN A 570 6.01 -44.21 15.53
CA GLN A 570 6.10 -45.56 14.96
C GLN A 570 6.29 -45.51 13.43
N SER A 571 5.92 -44.42 12.80
CA SER A 571 6.17 -44.21 11.37
C SER A 571 7.65 -43.94 11.11
N THR A 572 8.18 -44.58 10.06
CA THR A 572 9.54 -44.34 9.56
C THR A 572 9.67 -43.00 8.82
N HIS A 573 8.53 -42.36 8.47
CA HIS A 573 8.48 -41.09 7.76
C HIS A 573 8.58 -39.88 8.69
N ILE A 574 8.48 -40.10 10.02
CA ILE A 574 8.54 -39.06 11.05
C ILE A 574 9.88 -39.17 11.78
N ILE A 575 10.67 -38.10 11.69
CA ILE A 575 12.03 -38.08 12.24
C ILE A 575 12.01 -37.72 13.74
N SER A 576 11.28 -36.66 14.09
CA SER A 576 11.17 -36.18 15.48
C SER A 576 9.90 -35.33 15.65
N MET A 577 9.50 -35.18 16.91
CA MET A 577 8.30 -34.43 17.27
C MET A 577 8.51 -33.66 18.56
N THR A 578 8.10 -32.40 18.58
CA THR A 578 8.05 -31.54 19.76
C THR A 578 6.78 -30.74 19.80
N ALA A 579 6.57 -29.95 20.84
CA ALA A 579 5.45 -29.00 20.87
C ALA A 579 5.94 -27.62 21.35
N VAL A 580 5.34 -26.58 20.82
CA VAL A 580 5.79 -25.19 20.97
C VAL A 580 4.63 -24.22 21.19
N GLU A 581 4.91 -23.15 21.95
CA GLU A 581 3.94 -22.09 22.24
C GLU A 581 3.61 -21.24 21.01
N GLU A 582 4.58 -20.92 20.18
CA GLU A 582 4.47 -20.07 19.01
C GLU A 582 5.22 -20.66 17.81
N ILE A 583 4.96 -20.12 16.64
CA ILE A 583 5.71 -20.45 15.42
C ILE A 583 7.12 -19.87 15.56
N VAL A 584 8.12 -20.71 15.50
CA VAL A 584 9.53 -20.28 15.52
C VAL A 584 9.80 -19.37 14.32
N GLY A 585 10.45 -18.22 14.56
CA GLY A 585 10.70 -17.22 13.52
C GLY A 585 9.58 -16.19 13.33
N SER A 586 8.52 -16.21 14.15
CA SER A 586 7.40 -15.26 14.03
C SER A 586 7.17 -14.40 15.27
N LYS A 587 6.75 -14.98 16.37
CA LYS A 587 6.36 -14.29 17.62
C LYS A 587 6.90 -15.00 18.86
N PHE A 588 6.91 -14.28 19.99
CA PHE A 588 7.26 -14.78 21.30
C PHE A 588 6.34 -14.18 22.36
N GLN A 589 6.28 -14.79 23.52
CA GLN A 589 5.62 -14.25 24.71
C GLN A 589 6.66 -13.62 25.64
N VAL A 590 6.24 -12.82 26.60
CA VAL A 590 7.12 -12.22 27.61
C VAL A 590 6.89 -12.89 28.98
N GLY A 591 7.96 -13.14 29.71
CA GLY A 591 7.92 -13.66 31.05
C GLY A 591 8.86 -12.89 31.98
N ASN A 592 8.44 -12.69 33.23
CA ASN A 592 9.23 -11.97 34.24
C ASN A 592 10.14 -12.94 34.98
N TYR A 593 11.44 -12.73 34.90
CA TYR A 593 12.48 -13.52 35.54
C TYR A 593 13.44 -12.65 36.32
N GLN A 594 13.94 -13.17 37.45
CA GLN A 594 15.06 -12.60 38.17
C GLN A 594 16.21 -13.60 38.16
N PHE A 595 17.35 -13.22 37.60
CA PHE A 595 18.55 -14.04 37.53
C PHE A 595 19.56 -13.61 38.58
N GLU A 596 20.50 -14.52 38.85
CA GLU A 596 21.62 -14.27 39.77
C GLU A 596 22.42 -13.03 39.33
N GLY A 597 22.56 -12.05 40.22
CA GLY A 597 23.17 -10.74 39.96
C GLY A 597 22.19 -9.64 39.64
N MET A 598 20.88 -9.93 39.56
CA MET A 598 19.84 -8.92 39.35
C MET A 598 19.16 -8.56 40.70
N ASP A 599 18.91 -7.25 40.92
CA ASP A 599 18.21 -6.75 42.11
C ASP A 599 16.68 -6.96 42.00
N GLN A 600 16.13 -6.93 40.79
CA GLN A 600 14.70 -7.04 40.53
C GLN A 600 14.40 -8.03 39.37
N SER A 601 13.14 -8.48 39.30
CA SER A 601 12.63 -9.29 38.18
C SER A 601 12.46 -8.41 36.96
N LYS A 602 12.91 -8.88 35.80
CA LYS A 602 12.78 -8.20 34.52
C LYS A 602 11.99 -9.03 33.51
N PRO A 603 11.30 -8.41 32.55
CA PRO A 603 10.65 -9.11 31.46
C PRO A 603 11.69 -9.58 30.42
N TYR A 604 11.53 -10.80 29.96
CA TYR A 604 12.32 -11.38 28.87
C TYR A 604 11.43 -12.08 27.85
N PRO A 605 11.71 -12.01 26.57
CA PRO A 605 11.16 -12.91 25.57
C PRO A 605 11.26 -14.38 26.02
N ARG A 606 10.12 -15.05 25.97
CA ARG A 606 9.99 -16.43 26.43
C ARG A 606 9.39 -17.32 25.38
N PHE A 607 9.87 -18.57 25.33
CA PHE A 607 9.36 -19.59 24.44
C PHE A 607 9.09 -20.89 25.23
N ASN A 608 7.83 -21.28 25.37
CA ASN A 608 7.47 -22.53 26.03
C ASN A 608 7.56 -23.70 25.03
N VAL A 609 8.27 -24.73 25.40
CA VAL A 609 8.55 -25.88 24.53
C VAL A 609 8.42 -27.23 25.27
N ARG A 610 8.40 -28.32 24.52
CA ARG A 610 8.60 -29.70 25.04
C ARG A 610 10.06 -30.12 24.92
N HIS A 611 10.42 -31.27 25.55
CA HIS A 611 11.80 -31.75 25.70
C HIS A 611 12.62 -31.75 24.40
N ASP A 612 12.07 -32.26 23.31
CA ASP A 612 12.82 -32.48 22.06
C ASP A 612 12.91 -31.24 21.17
N PHE A 613 12.57 -30.03 21.68
CA PHE A 613 12.54 -28.83 20.86
C PHE A 613 13.89 -28.53 20.20
N ILE A 614 14.97 -28.54 20.99
CA ILE A 614 16.32 -28.19 20.50
C ILE A 614 16.78 -29.16 19.40
N SER A 615 16.55 -30.47 19.62
CA SER A 615 16.91 -31.50 18.63
C SER A 615 16.00 -31.50 17.39
N THR A 616 14.68 -31.29 17.56
CA THR A 616 13.74 -31.26 16.44
C THR A 616 13.99 -30.08 15.51
N MET A 617 14.30 -28.89 16.07
CA MET A 617 14.63 -27.70 15.31
C MET A 617 16.13 -27.61 14.97
N ASN A 618 16.91 -28.59 15.33
CA ASN A 618 18.37 -28.66 15.10
C ASN A 618 19.09 -27.37 15.51
N ILE A 619 18.74 -26.79 16.69
CA ILE A 619 19.34 -25.57 17.21
C ILE A 619 20.68 -25.94 17.88
N PRO A 620 21.82 -25.33 17.48
CA PRO A 620 23.12 -25.64 18.09
C PRO A 620 23.18 -25.20 19.57
N LEU A 621 23.84 -25.98 20.40
CA LEU A 621 24.16 -25.62 21.78
C LEU A 621 25.53 -24.93 21.83
N ALA A 622 25.58 -23.74 22.41
CA ALA A 622 26.83 -23.03 22.68
C ALA A 622 27.47 -23.55 23.98
N ALA A 623 26.68 -23.92 24.99
CA ALA A 623 27.20 -24.52 26.24
C ALA A 623 26.11 -25.32 26.96
N GLY A 624 26.53 -26.25 27.86
CA GLY A 624 25.61 -27.01 28.67
C GLY A 624 24.91 -28.15 27.94
N ARG A 625 23.61 -28.34 28.19
CA ARG A 625 22.80 -29.43 27.62
C ARG A 625 21.39 -28.99 27.27
N ALA A 626 20.74 -29.73 26.40
CA ALA A 626 19.31 -29.63 26.17
C ALA A 626 18.49 -30.22 27.34
N TYR A 627 17.19 -30.03 27.33
CA TYR A 627 16.27 -30.71 28.26
C TYR A 627 16.30 -32.21 28.06
N ASP A 628 16.22 -32.94 29.19
CA ASP A 628 16.24 -34.38 29.18
C ASP A 628 15.05 -34.92 29.97
N GLN A 629 14.24 -35.77 29.35
CA GLN A 629 13.05 -36.36 29.97
C GLN A 629 13.39 -37.30 31.16
N SER A 630 14.61 -37.82 31.20
CA SER A 630 15.07 -38.68 32.30
C SER A 630 15.40 -37.87 33.58
N VAL A 631 15.58 -36.55 33.47
CA VAL A 631 15.94 -35.65 34.55
C VAL A 631 14.68 -34.92 35.06
N GLN A 632 14.04 -35.49 36.06
CA GLN A 632 12.77 -34.96 36.64
C GLN A 632 12.83 -33.50 37.07
N THR A 633 14.01 -33.00 37.45
CA THR A 633 14.18 -31.58 37.84
C THR A 633 14.08 -30.61 36.67
N ASP A 634 14.22 -31.07 35.44
CA ASP A 634 14.12 -30.21 34.26
C ASP A 634 12.70 -29.63 34.11
N ASP A 635 11.68 -30.36 34.49
CA ASP A 635 10.27 -29.94 34.40
C ASP A 635 9.93 -28.64 35.16
N SER A 636 10.70 -28.33 36.20
CA SER A 636 10.36 -27.18 37.08
C SER A 636 11.54 -26.28 37.42
N LEU A 637 12.77 -26.74 37.22
CA LEU A 637 13.97 -26.11 37.77
C LEU A 637 15.06 -25.84 36.69
N ALA A 638 14.78 -26.08 35.42
CA ALA A 638 15.71 -25.85 34.34
C ALA A 638 15.24 -24.74 33.39
N LEU A 639 16.20 -23.94 32.91
CA LEU A 639 16.01 -22.98 31.83
C LEU A 639 17.13 -23.14 30.79
N ILE A 640 16.82 -22.85 29.56
CA ILE A 640 17.77 -22.64 28.48
C ILE A 640 17.69 -21.21 28.03
N VAL A 641 18.82 -20.57 27.69
CA VAL A 641 18.89 -19.18 27.21
C VAL A 641 19.73 -19.14 25.93
N ASN A 642 19.64 -18.01 25.18
CA ASN A 642 20.49 -17.82 24.01
C ASN A 642 21.78 -17.03 24.35
N GLU A 643 22.72 -16.93 23.40
CA GLU A 643 23.98 -16.19 23.60
C GLU A 643 23.75 -14.68 23.80
N THR A 644 22.74 -14.08 23.11
CA THR A 644 22.39 -12.68 23.31
C THR A 644 21.93 -12.42 24.73
N PHE A 645 21.23 -13.37 25.37
CA PHE A 645 20.89 -13.27 26.79
C PHE A 645 22.16 -13.24 27.66
N VAL A 646 23.14 -14.13 27.41
CA VAL A 646 24.43 -14.17 28.15
C VAL A 646 25.14 -12.83 28.05
N LYS A 647 25.21 -12.25 26.84
CA LYS A 647 25.79 -10.92 26.59
C LYS A 647 25.03 -9.81 27.35
N SER A 648 23.70 -9.87 27.39
CA SER A 648 22.86 -8.85 28.09
C SER A 648 23.05 -8.87 29.61
N MET A 649 23.39 -10.03 30.16
CA MET A 649 23.72 -10.19 31.60
C MET A 649 25.17 -9.78 31.94
N GLY A 650 25.98 -9.38 30.93
CA GLY A 650 27.39 -9.04 31.13
C GLY A 650 28.28 -10.23 31.44
N TRP A 651 27.86 -11.47 31.15
CA TRP A 651 28.67 -12.65 31.31
C TRP A 651 29.63 -12.83 30.13
N ASN A 652 30.86 -13.31 30.40
CA ASN A 652 31.92 -13.27 29.41
C ASN A 652 31.80 -14.35 28.33
N ASN A 653 31.24 -15.51 28.68
CA ASN A 653 31.09 -16.65 27.78
C ASN A 653 29.85 -17.50 28.12
N PRO A 654 29.36 -18.34 27.19
CA PRO A 654 28.19 -19.21 27.42
C PRO A 654 28.33 -20.17 28.59
N GLU A 655 29.53 -20.69 28.89
CA GLU A 655 29.77 -21.61 29.97
C GLU A 655 29.53 -20.97 31.35
N GLU A 656 29.79 -19.68 31.50
CA GLU A 656 29.53 -18.93 32.73
C GLU A 656 28.06 -18.86 33.11
N ALA A 657 27.15 -18.90 32.15
CA ALA A 657 25.71 -18.87 32.35
C ALA A 657 25.20 -20.22 32.91
N VAL A 658 25.83 -21.33 32.56
CA VAL A 658 25.38 -22.67 32.99
C VAL A 658 25.53 -22.81 34.51
N GLY A 659 24.44 -23.18 35.16
CA GLY A 659 24.38 -23.32 36.63
C GLY A 659 23.96 -22.06 37.39
N LYS A 660 23.93 -20.90 36.74
CA LYS A 660 23.38 -19.65 37.35
C LYS A 660 21.93 -19.87 37.75
N ARG A 661 21.57 -19.25 38.89
CA ARG A 661 20.23 -19.40 39.48
C ARG A 661 19.25 -18.37 38.88
N PHE A 662 17.97 -18.78 38.85
CA PHE A 662 16.86 -17.86 38.51
C PHE A 662 15.69 -18.05 39.47
N ILE A 663 14.85 -17.00 39.58
CA ILE A 663 13.57 -17.00 40.27
C ILE A 663 12.50 -16.64 39.24
N TYR A 664 11.44 -17.41 39.20
CA TYR A 664 10.27 -17.15 38.38
C TYR A 664 9.04 -17.14 39.27
N ARG A 665 8.18 -16.12 39.12
CA ARG A 665 6.96 -15.91 39.94
C ARG A 665 7.19 -15.89 41.44
N ARG A 666 8.37 -15.36 41.88
CA ARG A 666 8.77 -15.24 43.31
C ARG A 666 8.93 -16.57 44.10
N GLU A 667 8.58 -17.72 43.51
CA GLU A 667 8.57 -18.99 44.21
C GLU A 667 9.49 -20.06 43.61
N LEU A 668 9.61 -20.11 42.31
CA LEU A 668 10.42 -21.11 41.60
C LEU A 668 11.91 -20.72 41.56
N LYS A 669 12.78 -21.57 42.17
CA LYS A 669 14.22 -21.42 42.13
C LYS A 669 14.80 -22.52 41.27
N GLY A 670 15.36 -22.17 40.13
CA GLY A 670 15.96 -23.11 39.18
C GLY A 670 17.36 -22.67 38.73
N ARG A 671 17.88 -23.34 37.72
CA ARG A 671 19.20 -23.09 37.14
C ARG A 671 19.14 -23.08 35.59
N ILE A 672 20.00 -22.29 35.00
CA ILE A 672 20.27 -22.38 33.55
C ILE A 672 21.04 -23.70 33.33
N VAL A 673 20.52 -24.58 32.47
CA VAL A 673 21.10 -25.88 32.14
C VAL A 673 21.80 -25.91 30.81
N GLY A 674 21.48 -24.97 29.91
CA GLY A 674 22.09 -24.84 28.59
C GLY A 674 21.99 -23.44 28.02
N VAL A 675 22.88 -23.18 27.09
CA VAL A 675 22.91 -21.97 26.26
C VAL A 675 22.87 -22.43 24.82
N VAL A 676 21.91 -21.93 24.04
CA VAL A 676 21.84 -22.15 22.60
C VAL A 676 22.54 -21.04 21.86
N GLU A 677 23.04 -21.31 20.66
CA GLU A 677 23.50 -20.29 19.76
C GLU A 677 22.36 -19.33 19.40
N ASP A 678 22.70 -18.12 18.99
CA ASP A 678 21.71 -17.12 18.58
C ASP A 678 21.00 -17.56 17.29
N TYR A 679 19.68 -17.69 17.35
CA TYR A 679 18.83 -18.00 16.20
C TYR A 679 17.68 -17.01 16.06
N ASN A 680 17.12 -16.86 14.84
CA ASN A 680 16.03 -15.93 14.58
C ASN A 680 14.68 -16.53 15.05
N PHE A 681 14.43 -16.51 16.36
CA PHE A 681 13.18 -16.98 16.96
C PHE A 681 11.99 -16.05 16.69
N ALA A 682 12.26 -14.79 16.29
CA ALA A 682 11.30 -13.79 15.86
C ALA A 682 11.56 -13.38 14.40
N SER A 683 10.72 -12.51 13.84
CA SER A 683 10.89 -12.01 12.47
C SER A 683 12.28 -11.37 12.27
N LYS A 684 12.90 -11.67 11.13
CA LYS A 684 14.19 -11.08 10.71
C LYS A 684 14.15 -9.57 10.47
N HIS A 685 13.02 -8.91 10.68
CA HIS A 685 12.92 -7.45 10.72
C HIS A 685 13.55 -6.86 11.99
N TYR A 686 13.65 -7.66 13.05
CA TYR A 686 14.17 -7.26 14.36
C TYR A 686 15.51 -7.93 14.65
N PRO A 687 16.39 -7.28 15.43
CA PRO A 687 17.61 -7.93 15.92
C PRO A 687 17.25 -9.08 16.85
N ILE A 688 18.15 -10.05 16.99
CA ILE A 688 17.99 -11.15 17.93
C ILE A 688 18.01 -10.60 19.36
N ALA A 689 16.93 -10.81 20.10
CA ALA A 689 16.77 -10.38 21.48
C ALA A 689 17.26 -11.44 22.49
N PRO A 690 17.50 -11.08 23.75
CA PRO A 690 17.67 -12.04 24.83
C PRO A 690 16.46 -12.97 24.93
N LEU A 691 16.66 -14.29 24.92
CA LEU A 691 15.58 -15.30 24.92
C LEU A 691 15.74 -16.26 26.09
N VAL A 692 14.58 -16.56 26.71
CA VAL A 692 14.43 -17.60 27.73
C VAL A 692 13.55 -18.72 27.15
N ILE A 693 14.06 -19.92 27.07
CA ILE A 693 13.33 -21.13 26.65
C ILE A 693 12.90 -21.88 27.92
N THR A 694 11.60 -22.16 28.05
CA THR A 694 11.03 -22.84 29.22
C THR A 694 10.40 -24.15 28.86
N LEU A 695 10.62 -25.17 29.68
CA LEU A 695 9.99 -26.45 29.52
C LEU A 695 8.56 -26.44 30.06
N ASN A 696 7.60 -26.96 29.30
CA ASN A 696 6.20 -27.05 29.70
C ASN A 696 5.69 -28.49 29.53
N THR A 697 5.65 -29.24 30.64
CA THR A 697 5.24 -30.64 30.63
C THR A 697 3.86 -30.87 31.22
N HIS A 698 3.37 -29.95 32.05
CA HIS A 698 2.08 -30.10 32.74
C HIS A 698 0.90 -30.05 31.74
N PRO A 699 0.00 -31.05 31.68
CA PRO A 699 -1.08 -31.14 30.70
C PRO A 699 -2.01 -29.94 30.69
N GLY A 700 -2.36 -29.37 31.85
CA GLY A 700 -3.20 -28.19 31.94
C GLY A 700 -2.53 -26.92 31.39
N ALA A 701 -1.23 -26.75 31.69
CA ALA A 701 -0.44 -25.66 31.14
C ALA A 701 -0.20 -25.85 29.61
N PHE A 702 -0.01 -27.09 29.17
CA PHE A 702 0.06 -27.41 27.75
C PHE A 702 -1.19 -26.89 26.99
N ASN A 703 -2.39 -27.28 27.44
CA ASN A 703 -3.64 -26.85 26.77
C ASN A 703 -3.87 -25.34 26.76
N LEU A 704 -3.23 -24.60 27.69
CA LEU A 704 -3.36 -23.16 27.78
C LEU A 704 -2.33 -22.39 26.94
N PHE A 705 -1.11 -22.90 26.84
CA PHE A 705 0.02 -22.15 26.28
C PHE A 705 0.56 -22.74 24.98
N ILE A 706 0.61 -24.07 24.83
CA ILE A 706 1.14 -24.70 23.62
C ILE A 706 0.12 -24.59 22.49
N LYS A 707 0.54 -23.96 21.41
CA LYS A 707 -0.32 -23.74 20.24
C LYS A 707 -0.12 -24.78 19.15
N TYR A 708 1.08 -25.32 19.03
CA TYR A 708 1.43 -26.21 17.93
C TYR A 708 2.21 -27.43 18.38
N VAL A 709 1.98 -28.56 17.71
CA VAL A 709 2.92 -29.68 17.66
C VAL A 709 3.72 -29.52 16.37
N ALA A 710 5.05 -29.51 16.51
CA ALA A 710 5.99 -29.42 15.40
C ALA A 710 6.58 -30.81 15.13
N VAL A 711 6.47 -31.27 13.91
CA VAL A 711 6.86 -32.61 13.46
C VAL A 711 7.82 -32.51 12.31
N LYS A 712 9.05 -32.96 12.49
CA LYS A 712 10.05 -33.09 11.43
C LYS A 712 9.79 -34.38 10.65
N ILE A 713 9.61 -34.26 9.34
CA ILE A 713 9.31 -35.39 8.45
C ILE A 713 10.40 -35.60 7.39
N GLU A 714 10.42 -36.78 6.78
CA GLU A 714 11.24 -37.02 5.59
C GLU A 714 10.72 -36.30 4.36
N GLY A 715 11.51 -35.41 3.79
CA GLY A 715 11.10 -34.54 2.68
C GLY A 715 10.70 -35.24 1.37
N ASN A 716 11.18 -36.46 1.15
CA ASN A 716 10.88 -37.29 -0.03
C ASN A 716 9.59 -38.14 0.11
N GLN A 717 8.97 -38.18 1.30
CA GLN A 717 7.77 -38.97 1.62
C GLN A 717 6.69 -38.13 2.35
N THR A 718 6.58 -36.91 2.05
CA THR A 718 5.69 -35.94 2.71
C THR A 718 4.24 -36.41 2.79
N GLN A 719 3.68 -36.96 1.70
CA GLN A 719 2.28 -37.41 1.66
C GLN A 719 2.05 -38.61 2.61
N ALA A 720 2.99 -39.53 2.68
CA ALA A 720 2.90 -40.68 3.60
C ALA A 720 3.03 -40.21 5.06
N ALA A 721 3.96 -39.33 5.36
CA ALA A 721 4.12 -38.75 6.70
C ALA A 721 2.86 -38.01 7.18
N ILE A 722 2.19 -37.25 6.29
CA ILE A 722 0.94 -36.58 6.65
C ILE A 722 -0.17 -37.59 6.91
N ALA A 723 -0.29 -38.66 6.11
CA ALA A 723 -1.30 -39.69 6.31
C ALA A 723 -1.09 -40.41 7.67
N ASP A 724 0.17 -40.73 8.02
CA ASP A 724 0.52 -41.35 9.30
C ASP A 724 0.22 -40.41 10.49
N LEU A 725 0.47 -39.09 10.33
CA LEU A 725 0.12 -38.09 11.33
C LEU A 725 -1.41 -37.97 11.50
N GLU A 726 -2.17 -37.99 10.42
CA GLU A 726 -3.62 -37.97 10.48
C GLU A 726 -4.18 -39.21 11.16
N GLU A 727 -3.65 -40.39 10.89
CA GLU A 727 -4.03 -41.62 11.56
C GLU A 727 -3.74 -41.58 13.07
N ALA A 728 -2.53 -41.11 13.44
CA ALA A 728 -2.15 -40.90 14.84
C ALA A 728 -3.07 -39.86 15.51
N TRP A 729 -3.43 -38.79 14.83
CA TRP A 729 -4.36 -37.77 15.33
C TRP A 729 -5.75 -38.34 15.58
N ARG A 730 -6.30 -39.08 14.64
CA ARG A 730 -7.63 -39.70 14.75
C ARG A 730 -7.70 -40.73 15.88
N SER A 731 -6.59 -41.38 16.23
CA SER A 731 -6.52 -42.32 17.36
C SER A 731 -6.67 -41.64 18.73
N VAL A 732 -6.30 -40.35 18.85
CA VAL A 732 -6.35 -39.60 20.11
C VAL A 732 -7.43 -38.51 20.17
N LEU A 733 -7.79 -37.92 19.04
CA LEU A 733 -8.77 -36.85 18.89
C LEU A 733 -9.71 -37.10 17.71
N PRO A 734 -10.52 -38.19 17.70
CA PRO A 734 -11.32 -38.58 16.54
C PRO A 734 -12.39 -37.57 16.14
N GLU A 735 -12.89 -36.77 17.08
CA GLU A 735 -13.94 -35.77 16.84
C GLU A 735 -13.42 -34.43 16.31
N ARG A 736 -12.07 -34.25 16.23
CA ARG A 736 -11.48 -33.01 15.76
C ARG A 736 -10.89 -33.16 14.37
N PRO A 737 -11.18 -32.25 13.45
CA PRO A 737 -10.53 -32.23 12.15
C PRO A 737 -9.01 -32.18 12.31
N PHE A 738 -8.30 -32.97 11.52
CA PHE A 738 -6.83 -32.84 11.40
C PHE A 738 -6.52 -31.67 10.48
N ASP A 739 -5.66 -30.80 10.92
CA ASP A 739 -5.20 -29.64 10.17
C ASP A 739 -3.70 -29.45 10.36
N PHE A 740 -3.03 -28.96 9.34
CA PHE A 740 -1.60 -28.73 9.38
C PHE A 740 -1.17 -27.66 8.39
N PHE A 741 0.01 -27.12 8.59
CA PHE A 741 0.72 -26.30 7.61
C PHE A 741 2.22 -26.52 7.72
N PHE A 742 2.99 -26.14 6.73
CA PHE A 742 4.43 -26.20 6.78
C PHE A 742 5.02 -24.94 7.41
N LEU A 743 6.06 -25.12 8.23
CA LEU A 743 6.72 -24.04 8.95
C LEU A 743 7.36 -23.03 8.01
N ASP A 744 8.02 -23.48 6.95
CA ASP A 744 8.64 -22.67 5.92
C ASP A 744 7.62 -21.83 5.15
N ASP A 745 6.46 -22.39 4.77
CA ASP A 745 5.37 -21.63 4.14
C ASP A 745 4.92 -20.51 5.04
N ARG A 746 4.73 -20.77 6.34
CA ARG A 746 4.26 -19.76 7.28
C ARG A 746 5.28 -18.67 7.57
N ILE A 747 6.56 -19.01 7.58
CA ILE A 747 7.65 -18.02 7.67
C ILE A 747 7.67 -17.16 6.39
N ASN A 748 7.51 -17.77 5.21
CA ASN A 748 7.47 -17.04 3.95
C ASN A 748 6.26 -16.11 3.87
N ASP A 749 5.11 -16.49 4.46
CA ASP A 749 3.92 -15.63 4.55
C ASP A 749 4.19 -14.30 5.26
N SER A 750 5.12 -14.28 6.23
CA SER A 750 5.51 -13.05 6.91
C SER A 750 6.26 -12.05 6.00
N TYR A 751 6.74 -12.49 4.84
CA TYR A 751 7.41 -11.64 3.83
C TYR A 751 6.55 -11.37 2.59
N LYS A 752 5.24 -11.70 2.63
CA LYS A 752 4.33 -11.50 1.49
C LYS A 752 4.19 -10.03 1.08
N SER A 753 4.25 -9.10 2.02
CA SER A 753 4.17 -7.66 1.72
C SER A 753 5.37 -7.19 0.90
N GLU A 754 6.58 -7.64 1.25
CA GLU A 754 7.81 -7.34 0.51
C GLU A 754 7.84 -8.06 -0.85
N GLN A 755 7.30 -9.26 -0.91
CA GLN A 755 7.19 -9.99 -2.18
C GLN A 755 6.24 -9.26 -3.14
N LYS A 756 5.07 -8.83 -2.67
CA LYS A 756 4.15 -8.01 -3.46
C LYS A 756 4.79 -6.71 -3.92
N LEU A 757 5.49 -6.01 -3.03
CA LEU A 757 6.26 -4.81 -3.38
C LEU A 757 7.25 -5.09 -4.50
N SER A 758 7.98 -6.21 -4.40
CA SER A 758 8.95 -6.64 -5.40
C SER A 758 8.30 -6.92 -6.76
N ASP A 759 7.21 -7.71 -6.78
CA ASP A 759 6.52 -8.11 -8.01
C ASP A 759 5.90 -6.91 -8.72
N ILE A 760 5.24 -6.04 -7.99
CA ILE A 760 4.66 -4.80 -8.51
C ILE A 760 5.76 -3.89 -9.07
N THR A 761 6.86 -3.71 -8.31
CA THR A 761 7.99 -2.87 -8.75
C THR A 761 8.66 -3.44 -10.00
N LEU A 762 8.82 -4.75 -10.10
CA LEU A 762 9.37 -5.44 -11.28
C LEU A 762 8.53 -5.18 -12.53
N ILE A 763 7.20 -5.35 -12.43
CA ILE A 763 6.27 -5.14 -13.54
C ILE A 763 6.32 -3.68 -14.02
N PHE A 764 6.19 -2.73 -13.11
CA PHE A 764 6.18 -1.31 -13.48
C PHE A 764 7.54 -0.81 -13.95
N SER A 765 8.65 -1.34 -13.44
CA SER A 765 9.99 -1.04 -13.96
C SER A 765 10.14 -1.58 -15.39
N GLY A 766 9.67 -2.77 -15.67
CA GLY A 766 9.64 -3.34 -17.01
C GLY A 766 8.83 -2.48 -17.99
N LEU A 767 7.65 -2.03 -17.58
CA LEU A 767 6.80 -1.13 -18.36
C LEU A 767 7.43 0.26 -18.57
N ALA A 768 8.10 0.81 -17.55
CA ALA A 768 8.84 2.07 -17.67
C ALA A 768 9.98 1.96 -18.69
N ILE A 769 10.72 0.85 -18.69
CA ILE A 769 11.77 0.56 -19.69
C ILE A 769 11.14 0.45 -21.09
N LEU A 770 10.03 -0.24 -21.23
CA LEU A 770 9.33 -0.37 -22.50
C LEU A 770 8.91 1.00 -23.04
N VAL A 771 8.33 1.88 -22.21
CA VAL A 771 7.97 3.25 -22.60
C VAL A 771 9.21 4.05 -22.98
N ALA A 772 10.32 3.92 -22.25
CA ALA A 772 11.58 4.57 -22.57
C ALA A 772 12.14 4.10 -23.91
N CYS A 773 12.06 2.81 -24.19
CA CYS A 773 12.48 2.22 -25.47
C CYS A 773 11.61 2.67 -26.66
N LEU A 774 10.29 2.81 -26.46
CA LEU A 774 9.40 3.38 -27.47
C LEU A 774 9.80 4.83 -27.84
N GLY A 775 10.21 5.61 -26.82
CA GLY A 775 10.74 6.95 -27.02
C GLY A 775 12.03 6.98 -27.83
N LEU A 776 12.98 6.13 -27.44
CA LEU A 776 14.25 5.99 -28.15
C LEU A 776 14.07 5.51 -29.59
N PHE A 777 13.16 4.53 -29.78
CA PHE A 777 12.81 4.02 -31.08
C PHE A 777 12.31 5.15 -32.02
N GLY A 778 11.39 6.00 -31.51
CA GLY A 778 10.90 7.14 -32.28
C GLY A 778 11.96 8.18 -32.58
N LEU A 779 12.84 8.46 -31.62
CA LEU A 779 13.95 9.38 -31.79
C LEU A 779 15.00 8.85 -32.79
N ALA A 780 15.35 7.58 -32.68
CA ALA A 780 16.28 6.92 -33.62
C ALA A 780 15.74 6.93 -35.05
N THR A 781 14.45 6.59 -35.24
CA THR A 781 13.78 6.66 -36.55
C THR A 781 13.90 8.05 -37.15
N PHE A 782 13.63 9.07 -36.38
CA PHE A 782 13.69 10.45 -36.80
C PHE A 782 15.14 10.91 -37.09
N SER A 783 16.11 10.55 -36.27
CA SER A 783 17.53 10.88 -36.47
C SER A 783 18.05 10.28 -37.78
N VAL A 784 17.64 9.05 -38.09
CA VAL A 784 17.93 8.38 -39.34
C VAL A 784 17.30 9.12 -40.53
N GLU A 785 16.01 9.46 -40.46
CA GLU A 785 15.33 10.23 -41.50
C GLU A 785 16.00 11.58 -41.80
N GLN A 786 16.46 12.30 -40.77
CA GLN A 786 17.17 13.57 -40.95
C GLN A 786 18.52 13.42 -41.64
N ARG A 787 19.24 12.32 -41.39
CA ARG A 787 20.59 12.09 -41.91
C ARG A 787 20.60 11.18 -43.13
N THR A 788 19.43 10.89 -43.73
CA THR A 788 19.31 9.96 -44.85
C THR A 788 20.18 10.38 -46.04
N LYS A 789 20.22 11.68 -46.42
CA LYS A 789 21.13 12.19 -47.47
C LYS A 789 22.62 12.03 -47.10
N GLU A 790 22.98 12.35 -45.84
CA GLU A 790 24.34 12.21 -45.32
C GLU A 790 24.79 10.74 -45.36
N ILE A 791 23.89 9.85 -44.89
CA ILE A 791 24.13 8.39 -44.93
C ILE A 791 24.26 7.87 -46.37
N GLY A 792 23.41 8.36 -47.27
CA GLY A 792 23.46 8.01 -48.70
C GLY A 792 24.78 8.42 -49.33
N VAL A 793 25.27 9.64 -49.15
CA VAL A 793 26.55 10.14 -49.62
C VAL A 793 27.69 9.30 -49.04
N ARG A 794 27.71 9.08 -47.73
CA ARG A 794 28.76 8.27 -47.09
C ARG A 794 28.76 6.82 -47.55
N LYS A 795 27.58 6.24 -47.86
CA LYS A 795 27.46 4.89 -48.38
C LYS A 795 28.07 4.79 -49.79
N VAL A 796 27.84 5.80 -50.62
CA VAL A 796 28.48 5.89 -51.95
C VAL A 796 30.00 6.01 -51.84
N LEU A 797 30.48 6.65 -50.73
CA LEU A 797 31.90 6.78 -50.40
C LEU A 797 32.50 5.52 -49.74
N GLY A 798 31.71 4.44 -49.56
CA GLY A 798 32.19 3.13 -49.11
C GLY A 798 32.14 2.91 -47.60
N ILE A 799 31.39 3.70 -46.82
CA ILE A 799 31.23 3.48 -45.36
C ILE A 799 30.48 2.16 -45.13
N SER A 800 30.95 1.32 -44.22
CA SER A 800 30.32 0.05 -43.87
C SER A 800 29.04 0.25 -43.05
N THR A 801 28.13 -0.72 -43.09
CA THR A 801 26.89 -0.74 -42.27
C THR A 801 27.18 -0.62 -40.76
N SER A 802 28.24 -1.31 -40.29
CA SER A 802 28.67 -1.25 -38.90
C SER A 802 29.15 0.14 -38.44
N GLN A 803 29.84 0.86 -39.35
CA GLN A 803 30.28 2.24 -39.07
C GLN A 803 29.10 3.22 -39.04
N ILE A 804 28.06 3.03 -39.87
CA ILE A 804 26.84 3.83 -39.83
C ILE A 804 26.10 3.56 -38.51
N MET A 805 26.00 2.29 -38.10
CA MET A 805 25.40 1.90 -36.84
C MET A 805 26.13 2.55 -35.64
N LEU A 806 27.46 2.50 -35.61
CA LEU A 806 28.26 3.11 -34.55
C LEU A 806 28.09 4.63 -34.50
N LEU A 807 28.07 5.29 -35.66
CA LEU A 807 27.90 6.74 -35.75
C LEU A 807 26.56 7.19 -35.17
N LEU A 808 25.47 6.47 -35.48
CA LEU A 808 24.14 6.78 -34.97
C LEU A 808 23.99 6.44 -33.48
N SER A 809 24.59 5.35 -33.02
CA SER A 809 24.54 4.90 -31.65
C SER A 809 25.35 5.77 -30.69
N LYS A 810 26.48 6.31 -31.13
CA LYS A 810 27.43 7.06 -30.28
C LYS A 810 26.77 8.22 -29.50
N GLU A 811 25.88 8.96 -30.13
CA GLU A 811 25.18 10.09 -29.49
C GLU A 811 24.27 9.60 -28.36
N PHE A 812 23.50 8.52 -28.56
CA PHE A 812 22.63 7.94 -27.56
C PHE A 812 23.41 7.26 -26.43
N MET A 813 24.51 6.57 -26.76
CA MET A 813 25.39 5.93 -25.75
C MET A 813 25.98 6.95 -24.79
N LEU A 814 26.37 8.13 -25.26
CA LEU A 814 26.89 9.21 -24.43
C LEU A 814 25.80 9.75 -23.47
N LEU A 815 24.56 9.91 -23.96
CA LEU A 815 23.43 10.37 -23.15
C LEU A 815 23.07 9.35 -22.05
N ILE A 816 23.12 8.05 -22.38
CA ILE A 816 22.90 6.96 -21.40
C ILE A 816 24.02 6.94 -20.36
N GLY A 817 25.28 7.12 -20.79
CA GLY A 817 26.42 7.23 -19.87
C GLY A 817 26.26 8.40 -18.88
N LEU A 818 25.82 9.57 -19.36
CA LEU A 818 25.53 10.73 -18.50
C LEU A 818 24.33 10.44 -17.57
N ALA A 819 23.28 9.77 -18.07
CA ALA A 819 22.14 9.37 -17.26
C ALA A 819 22.55 8.40 -16.13
N PHE A 820 23.48 7.49 -16.41
CA PHE A 820 24.03 6.57 -15.43
C PHE A 820 24.77 7.28 -14.30
N VAL A 821 25.59 8.30 -14.66
CA VAL A 821 26.32 9.13 -13.67
C VAL A 821 25.34 9.88 -12.75
N VAL A 822 24.17 10.30 -13.25
CA VAL A 822 23.16 10.99 -12.45
C VAL A 822 22.34 9.99 -11.60
N ALA A 823 22.03 8.83 -12.18
CA ALA A 823 21.15 7.83 -11.54
C ALA A 823 21.81 7.16 -10.32
N ILE A 824 23.12 6.88 -10.38
CA ILE A 824 23.82 6.14 -9.31
C ILE A 824 23.73 6.83 -7.95
N PRO A 825 24.15 8.11 -7.78
CA PRO A 825 24.14 8.74 -6.48
C PRO A 825 22.74 8.85 -5.89
N LEU A 826 21.75 9.13 -6.75
CA LEU A 826 20.36 9.28 -6.32
C LEU A 826 19.75 7.93 -5.91
N ALA A 827 19.98 6.87 -6.71
CA ALA A 827 19.56 5.53 -6.37
C ALA A 827 20.21 5.03 -5.07
N TYR A 828 21.53 5.23 -4.93
CA TYR A 828 22.25 4.84 -3.72
C TYR A 828 21.66 5.51 -2.48
N TYR A 829 21.42 6.82 -2.53
CA TYR A 829 20.86 7.58 -1.40
C TYR A 829 19.47 7.07 -1.00
N LEU A 830 18.54 6.93 -1.97
CA LEU A 830 17.18 6.47 -1.71
C LEU A 830 17.14 5.03 -1.19
N LEU A 831 17.94 4.14 -1.76
CA LEU A 831 17.99 2.74 -1.38
C LEU A 831 18.65 2.51 -0.03
N THR A 832 19.66 3.32 0.34
CA THR A 832 20.24 3.27 1.68
C THR A 832 19.17 3.62 2.73
N GLN A 833 18.40 4.69 2.52
CA GLN A 833 17.33 5.06 3.44
C GLN A 833 16.25 3.98 3.56
N TRP A 834 15.96 3.28 2.47
CA TRP A 834 15.01 2.16 2.50
C TRP A 834 15.57 0.97 3.27
N LEU A 835 16.84 0.59 3.03
CA LEU A 835 17.51 -0.53 3.70
C LEU A 835 17.73 -0.27 5.20
N ASP A 836 17.87 0.98 5.64
CA ASP A 836 17.98 1.34 7.07
C ASP A 836 16.76 0.93 7.90
N GLY A 837 15.64 0.62 7.25
CA GLY A 837 14.45 0.08 7.91
C GLY A 837 14.54 -1.41 8.27
N PHE A 838 15.59 -2.12 7.89
CA PHE A 838 15.77 -3.55 8.15
C PHE A 838 16.92 -3.79 9.14
N ALA A 839 16.71 -4.63 10.18
CA ALA A 839 17.76 -5.04 11.11
C ALA A 839 18.82 -5.91 10.39
N PHE A 840 18.35 -6.82 9.52
CA PHE A 840 19.19 -7.61 8.64
C PHE A 840 19.09 -7.10 7.22
N ARG A 841 20.13 -6.48 6.73
CA ARG A 841 20.18 -5.86 5.40
C ARG A 841 21.40 -6.32 4.61
N ILE A 842 21.24 -6.29 3.29
CA ILE A 842 22.36 -6.50 2.37
C ILE A 842 23.23 -5.26 2.32
N ASP A 843 24.51 -5.46 2.05
CA ASP A 843 25.39 -4.38 1.60
C ASP A 843 25.08 -4.02 0.14
N ILE A 844 25.05 -2.72 -0.15
CA ILE A 844 24.85 -2.23 -1.51
C ILE A 844 26.13 -2.45 -2.31
N GLU A 845 26.18 -3.58 -3.01
CA GLU A 845 27.31 -3.94 -3.88
C GLU A 845 27.26 -3.16 -5.21
N VAL A 846 28.35 -3.19 -5.95
CA VAL A 846 28.48 -2.52 -7.24
C VAL A 846 27.74 -3.24 -8.37
N TRP A 847 27.50 -4.56 -8.25
CA TRP A 847 26.92 -5.39 -9.31
C TRP A 847 25.51 -4.98 -9.79
N PRO A 848 24.57 -4.61 -8.94
CA PRO A 848 23.25 -4.12 -9.38
C PRO A 848 23.35 -2.89 -10.30
N PHE A 849 24.31 -2.00 -10.01
CA PHE A 849 24.55 -0.81 -10.84
C PHE A 849 25.11 -1.19 -12.20
N ILE A 850 26.11 -2.11 -12.23
CA ILE A 850 26.70 -2.61 -13.49
C ILE A 850 25.64 -3.31 -14.34
N ILE A 851 24.83 -4.18 -13.75
CA ILE A 851 23.75 -4.90 -14.45
C ILE A 851 22.73 -3.92 -15.01
N ALA A 852 22.25 -2.95 -14.21
CA ALA A 852 21.31 -1.93 -14.66
C ALA A 852 21.87 -1.10 -15.83
N GLY A 853 23.13 -0.68 -15.72
CA GLY A 853 23.82 0.04 -16.78
C GLY A 853 23.96 -0.80 -18.04
N PHE A 854 24.41 -2.04 -17.93
CA PHE A 854 24.56 -2.97 -19.06
C PHE A 854 23.20 -3.27 -19.72
N LEU A 855 22.18 -3.56 -18.95
CA LEU A 855 20.84 -3.86 -19.45
C LEU A 855 20.27 -2.67 -20.23
N THR A 856 20.34 -1.47 -19.64
CA THR A 856 19.87 -0.24 -20.30
C THR A 856 20.65 0.04 -21.58
N PHE A 857 21.97 -0.10 -21.54
CA PHE A 857 22.84 0.06 -22.68
C PHE A 857 22.54 -0.97 -23.80
N PHE A 858 22.39 -2.23 -23.44
CA PHE A 858 22.10 -3.32 -24.36
C PHE A 858 20.76 -3.14 -25.07
N ILE A 859 19.67 -2.92 -24.29
CA ILE A 859 18.33 -2.73 -24.84
C ILE A 859 18.27 -1.50 -25.75
N SER A 860 18.90 -0.39 -25.32
CA SER A 860 19.00 0.83 -26.13
C SER A 860 19.81 0.63 -27.40
N SER A 861 20.93 -0.08 -27.32
CA SER A 861 21.78 -0.41 -28.48
C SER A 861 21.06 -1.29 -29.48
N VAL A 862 20.33 -2.30 -29.03
CA VAL A 862 19.49 -3.15 -29.88
C VAL A 862 18.40 -2.31 -30.57
N THR A 863 17.72 -1.45 -29.83
CA THR A 863 16.66 -0.58 -30.37
C THR A 863 17.20 0.35 -31.47
N VAL A 864 18.35 0.99 -31.24
CA VAL A 864 18.98 1.88 -32.24
C VAL A 864 19.55 1.08 -33.40
N ALA A 865 20.18 -0.08 -33.17
CA ALA A 865 20.76 -0.93 -34.18
C ALA A 865 19.74 -1.45 -35.18
N LEU A 866 18.56 -1.86 -34.72
CA LEU A 866 17.45 -2.30 -35.60
C LEU A 866 17.06 -1.20 -36.60
N HIS A 867 17.04 0.07 -36.17
CA HIS A 867 16.74 1.19 -37.07
C HIS A 867 17.91 1.56 -37.98
N ALA A 868 19.12 1.57 -37.45
CA ALA A 868 20.31 1.85 -38.26
C ALA A 868 20.52 0.78 -39.34
N PHE A 869 20.25 -0.48 -38.99
CA PHE A 869 20.28 -1.59 -39.94
C PHE A 869 19.26 -1.39 -41.09
N LYS A 870 17.99 -1.08 -40.72
CA LYS A 870 16.97 -0.79 -41.74
C LYS A 870 17.33 0.41 -42.63
N ALA A 871 17.94 1.44 -42.04
CA ALA A 871 18.43 2.61 -42.76
C ALA A 871 19.58 2.29 -43.73
N SER A 872 20.46 1.37 -43.34
CA SER A 872 21.61 0.99 -44.14
C SER A 872 21.24 0.17 -45.39
N TYR A 873 20.05 -0.39 -45.46
CA TYR A 873 19.53 -1.10 -46.64
C TYR A 873 18.80 -0.20 -47.67
N ILE A 874 18.58 1.10 -47.32
CA ILE A 874 17.97 2.04 -48.29
C ILE A 874 18.89 2.24 -49.48
N ASN A 875 18.32 2.19 -50.68
CA ASN A 875 19.05 2.35 -51.92
C ASN A 875 19.61 3.78 -52.06
N PRO A 876 20.97 3.98 -52.18
CA PRO A 876 21.56 5.33 -52.28
C PRO A 876 21.00 6.15 -53.46
N VAL A 877 20.61 5.50 -54.58
CA VAL A 877 20.07 6.16 -55.78
C VAL A 877 18.70 6.81 -55.49
N GLU A 878 17.85 6.16 -54.68
CA GLU A 878 16.55 6.73 -54.27
C GLU A 878 16.72 7.89 -53.32
N THR A 879 17.74 7.85 -52.44
CA THR A 879 18.00 8.91 -51.46
C THR A 879 18.56 10.19 -52.09
N LEU A 880 19.23 10.08 -53.25
CA LEU A 880 19.78 11.21 -53.98
C LEU A 880 18.82 11.79 -55.02
N LYS A 881 17.78 11.02 -55.45
CA LYS A 881 16.74 11.45 -56.43
C LYS A 881 15.59 12.25 -55.79
N CYS A 882 15.46 12.28 -54.47
CA CYS A 882 14.43 13.08 -53.78
C CYS A 882 14.87 14.55 -53.71
N GLU A 883 14.57 15.34 -54.73
CA GLU A 883 14.52 16.80 -54.71
C GLU A 883 13.20 17.31 -54.16
#